data_5c772ce8c0e46c0473c83531f4a1d7eb
#
_entry.id   5c772ce8c0e46c0473c83531f4a1d7eb
#
_cell.length_a   1.000
_cell.length_b   1.000
_cell.length_c   1.000
_cell.angle_alpha   90.00
_cell.angle_beta   90.00
_cell.angle_gamma   90.00
#
_symmetry.space_group_name_H-M   'P 1'
#
loop_
_entity.id
_entity.type
_entity.pdbx_description
1 polymer ?
#
loop_
_entity_poly.entity_id
_entity_poly.type
_entity_poly.pdbx_seq_one_letter_code
_entity_poly.pdbx_strand_id
1 'polypeptide(L)'
;VTATQGRLAGLSKFIFRAPRWPRTLAFAVLLGGLTGIAVFDSASTMGSRYPVLLVGQDAWQGIVFLGAPTVVAALTTTTIDRALGGRLTYNRSALLALLCELFVVVVLVVAGVFAALFGLSQRFVFDALVVALASIFALRLLAVLAVSRVSLPVASVPASVQTVVAAVLLFVYGGTARLLIDGGSAYEAYVVFLSRTDHGPPVFDAVTIDHFLLLGALCLLYAVAVWAFLVAVERPWRRALDVSVLDFIRGFIGYAAEESRDLERFFERLGQEAVVPVSVLSFRTLDAGGAGGDGDAGGAGGDGDAGGAGGDGSRDDVTADGGTVDPDRLGEEKARFVLPMIHPGPLGEIGGGDLPRRVALSAEGIGFPPHATAGHDFNLVSETEVDCVLDAADRALAGATFRRDGTVPVSIEAGESSMLAQRFGDAGLAVSTFAPGSADDVDFAVGQSARAEFRTDGLEDVLLVDGHNCHAGLSGAGPDLGHVTPGSKRSYDLYDAAGTAGEAAAEADRGRTELGVAWDPTEWTPEEGIGPLGVRVAVTRVAGVEAAYVLIDGNNMVPGLRGDLLSAVREATGVDHVEVMTTDNHVVNRTRADNRVGEEIDADALCETVRSLAVDARDDLEPVAVAGGTERTTVTVFGNDRTETLATQANAALSLGAALAAAVTLFAMSVSVLLFFLT
;
A
#
# COMPACT_ATOMS: atom_id res chain seq x y z
N VAL A 1 11.74 -4.32 -1.54
CA VAL A 1 10.28 -4.14 -1.66
C VAL A 1 9.96 -2.66 -1.59
N THR A 2 10.38 -1.99 -0.54
CA THR A 2 10.07 -0.60 -0.19
C THR A 2 10.55 0.46 -1.21
N ALA A 3 11.76 0.33 -1.79
CA ALA A 3 12.22 1.28 -2.84
C ALA A 3 11.37 1.20 -4.12
N THR A 4 10.78 0.04 -4.41
CA THR A 4 9.86 -0.16 -5.54
C THR A 4 8.48 0.39 -5.22
N GLN A 5 8.00 0.18 -3.99
CA GLN A 5 6.75 0.76 -3.50
C GLN A 5 6.83 2.29 -3.55
N GLY A 6 7.94 2.91 -3.12
CA GLY A 6 8.16 4.35 -3.19
C GLY A 6 8.15 4.90 -4.63
N ARG A 7 8.74 4.17 -5.59
CA ARG A 7 8.69 4.55 -7.01
C ARG A 7 7.29 4.38 -7.61
N LEU A 8 6.58 3.30 -7.27
CA LEU A 8 5.21 3.07 -7.70
C LEU A 8 4.24 4.09 -7.08
N ALA A 9 4.40 4.41 -5.79
CA ALA A 9 3.62 5.45 -5.12
C ALA A 9 3.90 6.84 -5.70
N GLY A 10 5.16 7.16 -6.05
CA GLY A 10 5.53 8.39 -6.74
C GLY A 10 4.89 8.53 -8.13
N LEU A 11 4.89 7.45 -8.91
CA LEU A 11 4.21 7.39 -10.20
C LEU A 11 2.68 7.49 -10.06
N SER A 12 2.12 6.90 -9.02
CA SER A 12 0.68 6.94 -8.75
C SER A 12 0.19 8.37 -8.54
N LYS A 13 0.91 9.22 -7.81
CA LYS A 13 0.53 10.62 -7.60
C LYS A 13 0.26 11.39 -8.90
N PHE A 14 1.01 11.10 -9.97
CA PHE A 14 0.83 11.75 -11.28
C PHE A 14 -0.27 11.12 -12.12
N ILE A 15 -0.47 9.81 -12.05
CA ILE A 15 -1.42 9.07 -12.90
C ILE A 15 -2.86 9.16 -12.36
N PHE A 16 -3.05 9.34 -11.05
CA PHE A 16 -4.37 9.19 -10.39
C PHE A 16 -5.13 10.49 -10.16
N ARG A 17 -4.49 11.66 -10.27
CA ARG A 17 -5.19 12.95 -10.24
C ARG A 17 -5.55 13.44 -11.66
N ALA A 18 -6.22 12.59 -12.45
CA ALA A 18 -6.75 13.02 -13.74
C ALA A 18 -7.71 14.21 -13.53
N PRO A 19 -7.49 15.34 -14.20
CA PRO A 19 -8.41 16.48 -14.12
C PRO A 19 -9.81 16.04 -14.53
N ARG A 20 -10.84 16.73 -14.04
CA ARG A 20 -12.21 16.47 -14.48
C ARG A 20 -12.30 16.63 -15.99
N TRP A 21 -12.90 15.66 -16.69
CA TRP A 21 -12.97 15.59 -18.15
C TRP A 21 -13.39 16.91 -18.85
N PRO A 22 -14.32 17.75 -18.31
CA PRO A 22 -14.68 19.01 -18.98
C PRO A 22 -13.52 20.02 -19.02
N ARG A 23 -12.68 20.07 -17.96
CA ARG A 23 -11.50 20.94 -17.93
C ARG A 23 -10.44 20.47 -18.93
N THR A 24 -10.25 19.16 -19.03
CA THR A 24 -9.32 18.53 -19.98
C THR A 24 -9.74 18.82 -21.42
N LEU A 25 -11.05 18.73 -21.72
CA LEU A 25 -11.57 19.07 -23.05
C LEU A 25 -11.45 20.56 -23.36
N ALA A 26 -11.72 21.44 -22.41
CA ALA A 26 -11.53 22.88 -22.61
C ALA A 26 -10.07 23.21 -22.94
N PHE A 27 -9.12 22.53 -22.28
CA PHE A 27 -7.70 22.68 -22.54
C PHE A 27 -7.31 22.14 -23.93
N ALA A 28 -7.86 21.00 -24.35
CA ALA A 28 -7.64 20.43 -25.68
C ALA A 28 -8.12 21.39 -26.78
N VAL A 29 -9.34 21.92 -26.66
CA VAL A 29 -9.86 22.88 -27.61
C VAL A 29 -8.98 24.15 -27.67
N LEU A 30 -8.53 24.65 -26.55
CA LEU A 30 -7.59 25.78 -26.48
C LEU A 30 -6.25 25.45 -27.14
N LEU A 31 -5.67 24.30 -26.87
CA LEU A 31 -4.40 23.82 -27.45
C LEU A 31 -4.55 23.70 -28.96
N GLY A 32 -5.63 23.08 -29.45
CA GLY A 32 -5.95 22.98 -30.88
C GLY A 32 -6.03 24.35 -31.54
N GLY A 33 -6.75 25.30 -30.93
CA GLY A 33 -6.86 26.66 -31.44
C GLY A 33 -5.53 27.41 -31.52
N LEU A 34 -4.74 27.37 -30.47
CA LEU A 34 -3.40 27.98 -30.43
C LEU A 34 -2.44 27.34 -31.45
N THR A 35 -2.48 26.03 -31.60
CA THR A 35 -1.68 25.32 -32.60
C THR A 35 -2.12 25.68 -34.02
N GLY A 36 -3.43 25.84 -34.23
CA GLY A 36 -3.97 26.30 -35.51
C GLY A 36 -3.42 27.67 -35.93
N ILE A 37 -3.37 28.63 -35.02
CA ILE A 37 -2.78 29.97 -35.27
C ILE A 37 -1.28 29.85 -35.61
N ALA A 38 -0.58 28.88 -35.05
CA ALA A 38 0.86 28.71 -35.31
C ALA A 38 1.19 27.94 -36.60
N VAL A 39 0.28 27.07 -37.06
CA VAL A 39 0.54 26.12 -38.17
C VAL A 39 -0.18 26.54 -39.46
N PHE A 40 -1.38 27.08 -39.38
CA PHE A 40 -2.16 27.47 -40.55
C PHE A 40 -1.88 28.94 -40.92
N ASP A 41 -1.84 29.23 -42.21
CA ASP A 41 -1.61 30.57 -42.74
C ASP A 41 -2.72 30.90 -43.75
N SER A 42 -3.88 31.29 -43.26
CA SER A 42 -4.99 31.73 -44.07
C SER A 42 -4.73 33.10 -44.73
N ALA A 43 -3.69 33.84 -44.27
CA ALA A 43 -3.33 35.13 -44.82
C ALA A 43 -2.70 35.03 -46.22
N SER A 44 -2.05 33.92 -46.55
CA SER A 44 -1.43 33.66 -47.84
C SER A 44 -2.45 33.51 -48.98
N THR A 45 -3.72 33.17 -48.66
CA THR A 45 -4.79 32.90 -49.65
C THR A 45 -5.85 33.99 -49.74
N MET A 46 -6.05 34.78 -48.70
CA MET A 46 -6.99 35.89 -48.67
C MET A 46 -6.22 37.20 -48.56
N GLY A 47 -6.19 38.00 -49.63
CA GLY A 47 -5.65 39.36 -49.59
C GLY A 47 -6.26 40.15 -48.45
N SER A 48 -5.49 40.38 -47.38
CA SER A 48 -6.01 40.72 -46.08
C SER A 48 -6.39 42.19 -45.94
N ARG A 49 -7.70 42.45 -45.80
CA ARG A 49 -8.19 43.69 -45.20
C ARG A 49 -8.45 43.60 -43.69
N TYR A 50 -8.43 42.41 -43.10
CA TYR A 50 -8.79 42.19 -41.69
C TYR A 50 -7.94 41.09 -41.01
N PRO A 51 -6.74 41.40 -40.50
CA PRO A 51 -5.86 40.41 -39.87
C PRO A 51 -6.50 39.61 -38.71
N VAL A 52 -7.36 40.24 -37.91
CA VAL A 52 -8.02 39.62 -36.77
C VAL A 52 -8.97 38.47 -37.17
N LEU A 53 -9.66 38.61 -38.32
CA LEU A 53 -10.55 37.56 -38.84
C LEU A 53 -9.75 36.34 -39.34
N LEU A 54 -8.54 36.56 -39.87
CA LEU A 54 -7.64 35.50 -40.33
C LEU A 54 -7.09 34.67 -39.19
N VAL A 55 -6.67 35.33 -38.10
CA VAL A 55 -6.25 34.63 -36.84
C VAL A 55 -7.41 33.80 -36.29
N GLY A 56 -8.64 34.30 -36.33
CA GLY A 56 -9.83 33.58 -35.92
C GLY A 56 -10.11 32.34 -36.78
N GLN A 57 -9.83 32.42 -38.10
CA GLN A 57 -9.98 31.30 -39.02
C GLN A 57 -8.93 30.23 -38.79
N ASP A 58 -7.66 30.58 -38.57
CA ASP A 58 -6.58 29.67 -38.27
C ASP A 58 -6.83 28.96 -36.93
N ALA A 59 -7.27 29.68 -35.89
CA ALA A 59 -7.69 29.10 -34.62
C ALA A 59 -8.84 28.10 -34.81
N TRP A 60 -9.85 28.45 -35.62
CA TRP A 60 -10.98 27.56 -35.91
C TRP A 60 -10.54 26.28 -36.63
N GLN A 61 -9.65 26.39 -37.60
CA GLN A 61 -9.07 25.24 -38.28
C GLN A 61 -8.31 24.34 -37.32
N GLY A 62 -7.52 24.91 -36.39
CA GLY A 62 -6.85 24.15 -35.35
C GLY A 62 -7.84 23.42 -34.45
N ILE A 63 -8.93 24.08 -34.04
CA ILE A 63 -9.97 23.44 -33.23
C ILE A 63 -10.60 22.26 -33.98
N VAL A 64 -10.89 22.42 -35.26
CA VAL A 64 -11.55 21.37 -36.07
C VAL A 64 -10.60 20.21 -36.37
N PHE A 65 -9.36 20.47 -36.78
CA PHE A 65 -8.45 19.42 -37.26
C PHE A 65 -7.59 18.75 -36.17
N LEU A 66 -7.34 19.45 -35.05
CA LEU A 66 -6.60 18.93 -33.92
C LEU A 66 -7.48 18.68 -32.70
N GLY A 67 -8.28 19.67 -32.31
CA GLY A 67 -9.14 19.58 -31.14
C GLY A 67 -10.32 18.62 -31.30
N ALA A 68 -11.02 18.61 -32.44
CA ALA A 68 -12.19 17.75 -32.61
C ALA A 68 -11.89 16.25 -32.55
N PRO A 69 -10.80 15.70 -33.15
CA PRO A 69 -10.41 14.31 -32.95
C PRO A 69 -10.21 13.96 -31.46
N THR A 70 -9.64 14.88 -30.68
CA THR A 70 -9.43 14.74 -29.25
C THR A 70 -10.75 14.73 -28.48
N VAL A 71 -11.65 15.67 -28.76
CA VAL A 71 -12.98 15.74 -28.14
C VAL A 71 -13.78 14.47 -28.41
N VAL A 72 -13.85 14.06 -29.69
CA VAL A 72 -14.57 12.84 -30.10
C VAL A 72 -13.95 11.62 -29.41
N ALA A 73 -12.63 11.49 -29.43
CA ALA A 73 -11.97 10.38 -28.78
C ALA A 73 -12.19 10.36 -27.26
N ALA A 74 -12.13 11.49 -26.58
CA ALA A 74 -12.37 11.58 -25.14
C ALA A 74 -13.76 11.07 -24.73
N LEU A 75 -14.78 11.37 -25.53
CA LEU A 75 -16.17 11.02 -25.24
C LEU A 75 -16.52 9.60 -25.71
N THR A 76 -16.11 9.21 -26.93
CA THR A 76 -16.53 7.93 -27.52
C THR A 76 -15.69 6.74 -27.13
N THR A 77 -14.38 6.93 -26.84
CA THR A 77 -13.51 5.82 -26.43
C THR A 77 -14.03 5.10 -25.18
N THR A 78 -14.46 5.85 -24.15
CA THR A 78 -15.04 5.29 -22.94
C THR A 78 -16.31 4.48 -23.23
N THR A 79 -17.18 5.02 -24.08
CA THR A 79 -18.45 4.37 -24.44
C THR A 79 -18.19 3.07 -25.19
N ILE A 80 -17.28 3.11 -26.18
CA ILE A 80 -16.90 1.92 -26.96
C ILE A 80 -16.19 0.88 -26.08
N ASP A 81 -15.22 1.29 -25.25
CA ASP A 81 -14.49 0.40 -24.37
C ASP A 81 -15.43 -0.33 -23.41
N ARG A 82 -16.36 0.40 -22.78
CA ARG A 82 -17.36 -0.20 -21.88
C ARG A 82 -18.32 -1.14 -22.60
N ALA A 83 -18.75 -0.81 -23.81
CA ALA A 83 -19.60 -1.69 -24.60
C ALA A 83 -18.88 -3.01 -24.97
N LEU A 84 -17.54 -2.99 -25.03
CA LEU A 84 -16.68 -4.14 -25.28
C LEU A 84 -16.17 -4.82 -24.00
N GLY A 85 -16.69 -4.45 -22.81
CA GLY A 85 -16.35 -5.04 -21.53
C GLY A 85 -15.15 -4.39 -20.82
N GLY A 86 -14.69 -3.24 -21.27
CA GLY A 86 -13.62 -2.46 -20.65
C GLY A 86 -14.07 -1.62 -19.46
N ARG A 87 -13.10 -1.01 -18.77
CA ARG A 87 -13.31 -0.22 -17.54
C ARG A 87 -12.78 1.23 -17.61
N LEU A 88 -12.57 1.76 -18.81
CA LEU A 88 -12.05 3.11 -18.98
C LEU A 88 -13.06 4.15 -18.47
N THR A 89 -12.59 5.16 -17.74
CA THR A 89 -13.41 6.27 -17.26
C THR A 89 -13.29 7.49 -18.18
N TYR A 90 -14.30 8.38 -18.18
CA TYR A 90 -14.28 9.61 -19.00
C TYR A 90 -13.08 10.51 -18.66
N ASN A 91 -12.69 10.62 -17.38
CA ASN A 91 -11.54 11.44 -16.98
C ASN A 91 -10.23 10.88 -17.57
N ARG A 92 -10.03 9.55 -17.52
CA ARG A 92 -8.86 8.88 -18.08
C ARG A 92 -8.83 8.94 -19.62
N SER A 93 -9.99 8.75 -20.24
CA SER A 93 -10.12 8.85 -21.70
C SER A 93 -9.80 10.27 -22.19
N ALA A 94 -10.31 11.29 -21.51
CA ALA A 94 -10.04 12.68 -21.84
C ALA A 94 -8.56 13.05 -21.65
N LEU A 95 -7.96 12.63 -20.54
CA LEU A 95 -6.53 12.85 -20.30
C LEU A 95 -5.67 12.16 -21.36
N LEU A 96 -5.97 10.89 -21.68
CA LEU A 96 -5.27 10.14 -22.72
C LEU A 96 -5.38 10.82 -24.08
N ALA A 97 -6.59 11.30 -24.44
CA ALA A 97 -6.82 12.00 -25.70
C ALA A 97 -6.02 13.33 -25.76
N LEU A 98 -5.99 14.11 -24.68
CA LEU A 98 -5.20 15.33 -24.56
C LEU A 98 -3.69 15.06 -24.68
N LEU A 99 -3.18 14.03 -24.01
CA LEU A 99 -1.75 13.63 -24.11
C LEU A 99 -1.38 13.24 -25.54
N CYS A 100 -2.30 12.55 -26.25
CA CYS A 100 -2.13 12.23 -27.66
C CYS A 100 -2.12 13.47 -28.54
N GLU A 101 -3.01 14.44 -28.28
CA GLU A 101 -3.01 15.72 -29.01
C GLU A 101 -1.71 16.49 -28.77
N LEU A 102 -1.28 16.60 -27.53
CA LEU A 102 0.00 17.25 -27.19
C LEU A 102 1.19 16.58 -27.90
N PHE A 103 1.19 15.24 -27.98
CA PHE A 103 2.22 14.51 -28.71
C PHE A 103 2.21 14.85 -30.20
N VAL A 104 1.03 14.89 -30.83
CA VAL A 104 0.89 15.29 -32.24
C VAL A 104 1.40 16.71 -32.44
N VAL A 105 1.02 17.65 -31.58
CA VAL A 105 1.47 19.05 -31.65
C VAL A 105 2.99 19.15 -31.53
N VAL A 106 3.61 18.44 -30.59
CA VAL A 106 5.07 18.43 -30.43
C VAL A 106 5.75 17.92 -31.70
N VAL A 107 5.27 16.81 -32.28
CA VAL A 107 5.83 16.25 -33.52
C VAL A 107 5.69 17.23 -34.68
N LEU A 108 4.54 17.88 -34.83
CA LEU A 108 4.32 18.88 -35.87
C LEU A 108 5.21 20.12 -35.72
N VAL A 109 5.39 20.61 -34.49
CA VAL A 109 6.31 21.74 -34.22
C VAL A 109 7.74 21.38 -34.58
N VAL A 110 8.21 20.18 -34.13
CA VAL A 110 9.55 19.70 -34.45
C VAL A 110 9.72 19.54 -35.97
N ALA A 111 8.78 18.90 -36.63
CA ALA A 111 8.82 18.72 -38.09
C ALA A 111 8.79 20.07 -38.83
N GLY A 112 8.00 21.04 -38.37
CA GLY A 112 7.94 22.38 -38.93
C GLY A 112 9.27 23.15 -38.80
N VAL A 113 9.90 23.06 -37.63
CA VAL A 113 11.24 23.65 -37.40
C VAL A 113 12.28 22.98 -38.27
N PHE A 114 12.30 21.66 -38.42
CA PHE A 114 13.20 20.95 -39.33
C PHE A 114 12.95 21.35 -40.80
N ALA A 115 11.70 21.41 -41.22
CA ALA A 115 11.31 21.85 -42.58
C ALA A 115 11.83 23.26 -42.87
N ALA A 116 11.68 24.19 -41.94
CA ALA A 116 12.15 25.56 -42.06
C ALA A 116 13.72 25.65 -42.10
N LEU A 117 14.40 24.90 -41.25
CA LEU A 117 15.87 24.92 -41.15
C LEU A 117 16.56 24.28 -42.37
N PHE A 118 15.97 23.22 -42.94
CA PHE A 118 16.57 22.44 -44.03
C PHE A 118 15.90 22.67 -45.37
N GLY A 119 14.94 23.59 -45.46
CA GLY A 119 14.24 23.90 -46.71
C GLY A 119 13.37 22.73 -47.25
N LEU A 120 12.83 21.90 -46.35
CA LEU A 120 12.04 20.75 -46.70
C LEU A 120 10.62 21.20 -47.09
N SER A 121 9.95 20.40 -47.94
CA SER A 121 8.58 20.71 -48.40
C SER A 121 7.54 20.47 -47.28
N GLN A 122 6.33 21.04 -47.47
CA GLN A 122 5.21 20.77 -46.60
C GLN A 122 4.81 19.30 -46.55
N ARG A 123 5.13 18.51 -47.59
CA ARG A 123 4.91 17.07 -47.62
C ARG A 123 5.61 16.39 -46.43
N PHE A 124 6.83 16.79 -46.09
CA PHE A 124 7.56 16.28 -44.94
C PHE A 124 6.80 16.45 -43.59
N VAL A 125 6.11 17.59 -43.42
CA VAL A 125 5.30 17.85 -42.23
C VAL A 125 4.08 16.91 -42.16
N PHE A 126 3.47 16.60 -43.33
CA PHE A 126 2.36 15.63 -43.40
C PHE A 126 2.81 14.22 -43.13
N ASP A 127 3.97 13.82 -43.63
CA ASP A 127 4.52 12.52 -43.36
C ASP A 127 4.81 12.38 -41.85
N ALA A 128 5.32 13.44 -41.22
CA ALA A 128 5.48 13.48 -39.77
C ALA A 128 4.12 13.39 -39.02
N LEU A 129 3.07 14.01 -39.53
CA LEU A 129 1.70 13.89 -39.01
C LEU A 129 1.20 12.43 -39.08
N VAL A 130 1.43 11.74 -40.21
CA VAL A 130 1.01 10.34 -40.40
C VAL A 130 1.73 9.45 -39.36
N VAL A 131 3.03 9.66 -39.16
CA VAL A 131 3.79 8.95 -38.12
C VAL A 131 3.27 9.26 -36.73
N ALA A 132 2.94 10.53 -36.42
CA ALA A 132 2.36 10.93 -35.15
C ALA A 132 1.00 10.28 -34.90
N LEU A 133 0.12 10.24 -35.92
CA LEU A 133 -1.21 9.61 -35.82
C LEU A 133 -1.12 8.10 -35.59
N ALA A 134 -0.16 7.41 -36.20
CA ALA A 134 0.10 6.00 -35.94
C ALA A 134 0.68 5.81 -34.52
N SER A 135 1.57 6.71 -34.07
CA SER A 135 2.16 6.65 -32.74
C SER A 135 1.14 6.82 -31.63
N ILE A 136 0.19 7.76 -31.77
CA ILE A 136 -0.89 7.92 -30.80
C ILE A 136 -1.83 6.72 -30.77
N PHE A 137 -2.06 6.04 -31.89
CA PHE A 137 -2.78 4.78 -31.92
C PHE A 137 -2.09 3.74 -31.05
N ALA A 138 -0.77 3.57 -31.17
CA ALA A 138 0.01 2.64 -30.36
C ALA A 138 -0.05 2.98 -28.85
N LEU A 139 0.12 4.26 -28.51
CA LEU A 139 0.03 4.75 -27.13
C LEU A 139 -1.36 4.46 -26.53
N ARG A 140 -2.42 4.75 -27.27
CA ARG A 140 -3.79 4.47 -26.85
C ARG A 140 -4.07 2.98 -26.73
N LEU A 141 -3.55 2.17 -27.65
CA LEU A 141 -3.69 0.72 -27.62
C LEU A 141 -3.05 0.14 -26.34
N LEU A 142 -1.84 0.58 -26.02
CA LEU A 142 -1.15 0.18 -24.79
C LEU A 142 -1.94 0.61 -23.54
N ALA A 143 -2.42 1.86 -23.50
CA ALA A 143 -3.19 2.39 -22.37
C ALA A 143 -4.53 1.65 -22.17
N VAL A 144 -5.25 1.35 -23.26
CA VAL A 144 -6.51 0.57 -23.18
C VAL A 144 -6.24 -0.85 -22.69
N LEU A 145 -5.20 -1.51 -23.18
CA LEU A 145 -4.81 -2.86 -22.75
C LEU A 145 -4.37 -2.89 -21.28
N ALA A 146 -3.72 -1.83 -20.79
CA ALA A 146 -3.32 -1.72 -19.41
C ALA A 146 -4.51 -1.57 -18.45
N VAL A 147 -5.60 -0.93 -18.88
CA VAL A 147 -6.77 -0.64 -18.02
C VAL A 147 -7.87 -1.69 -18.20
N SER A 148 -8.12 -2.16 -19.44
CA SER A 148 -9.27 -2.99 -19.80
C SER A 148 -8.89 -4.44 -20.00
N ARG A 149 -9.72 -5.38 -19.51
CA ARG A 149 -9.53 -6.85 -19.66
C ARG A 149 -10.01 -7.37 -21.01
N VAL A 150 -9.50 -6.79 -22.09
CA VAL A 150 -9.92 -7.14 -23.45
C VAL A 150 -8.73 -7.64 -24.28
N SER A 151 -8.99 -8.42 -25.33
CA SER A 151 -7.94 -8.87 -26.24
C SER A 151 -7.40 -7.73 -27.10
N LEU A 152 -6.21 -7.88 -27.63
CA LEU A 152 -5.56 -6.85 -28.47
C LEU A 152 -6.42 -6.40 -29.66
N PRO A 153 -7.08 -7.28 -30.45
CA PRO A 153 -7.97 -6.84 -31.52
C PRO A 153 -9.17 -6.01 -31.02
N VAL A 154 -9.73 -6.40 -29.88
CA VAL A 154 -10.85 -5.66 -29.26
C VAL A 154 -10.40 -4.31 -28.75
N ALA A 155 -9.24 -4.22 -28.10
CA ALA A 155 -8.64 -2.97 -27.60
C ALA A 155 -8.28 -2.01 -28.74
N SER A 156 -7.97 -2.51 -29.93
CA SER A 156 -7.62 -1.68 -31.08
C SER A 156 -8.79 -0.81 -31.56
N VAL A 157 -10.03 -1.23 -31.34
CA VAL A 157 -11.22 -0.46 -31.72
C VAL A 157 -11.33 0.87 -30.96
N PRO A 158 -11.42 0.90 -29.61
CA PRO A 158 -11.44 2.16 -28.87
C PRO A 158 -10.11 2.93 -28.97
N ALA A 159 -8.98 2.27 -29.17
CA ALA A 159 -7.68 2.92 -29.35
C ALA A 159 -7.59 3.69 -30.65
N SER A 160 -8.20 3.21 -31.74
CA SER A 160 -8.12 3.84 -33.07
C SER A 160 -8.96 5.12 -33.23
N VAL A 161 -9.90 5.39 -32.33
CA VAL A 161 -10.92 6.45 -32.51
C VAL A 161 -10.28 7.81 -32.87
N GLN A 162 -9.27 8.28 -32.13
CA GLN A 162 -8.64 9.58 -32.40
C GLN A 162 -7.94 9.62 -33.75
N THR A 163 -7.21 8.59 -34.09
CA THR A 163 -6.50 8.43 -35.37
C THR A 163 -7.50 8.33 -36.54
N VAL A 164 -8.57 7.57 -36.38
CA VAL A 164 -9.62 7.43 -37.43
C VAL A 164 -10.35 8.72 -37.65
N VAL A 165 -10.74 9.45 -36.58
CA VAL A 165 -11.41 10.74 -36.71
C VAL A 165 -10.52 11.77 -37.44
N ALA A 166 -9.22 11.81 -37.05
CA ALA A 166 -8.26 12.68 -37.74
C ALA A 166 -8.08 12.28 -39.22
N ALA A 167 -7.95 10.98 -39.50
CA ALA A 167 -7.86 10.48 -40.89
C ALA A 167 -9.10 10.80 -41.70
N VAL A 168 -10.32 10.66 -41.16
CA VAL A 168 -11.58 11.01 -41.83
C VAL A 168 -11.65 12.52 -42.15
N LEU A 169 -11.22 13.37 -41.19
CA LEU A 169 -11.17 14.82 -41.47
C LEU A 169 -10.17 15.13 -42.57
N LEU A 170 -8.96 14.54 -42.54
CA LEU A 170 -7.99 14.69 -43.64
C LEU A 170 -8.51 14.19 -44.98
N PHE A 171 -9.27 13.09 -45.01
CA PHE A 171 -9.87 12.54 -46.21
C PHE A 171 -10.97 13.46 -46.79
N VAL A 172 -11.84 13.97 -45.91
CA VAL A 172 -12.99 14.83 -46.32
C VAL A 172 -12.50 16.18 -46.80
N TYR A 173 -11.51 16.79 -46.14
CA TYR A 173 -11.01 18.12 -46.43
C TYR A 173 -9.75 18.17 -47.30
N GLY A 174 -9.09 17.01 -47.50
CA GLY A 174 -7.96 16.89 -48.45
C GLY A 174 -8.39 16.53 -49.87
N GLY A 175 -7.45 16.62 -50.81
CA GLY A 175 -7.70 16.32 -52.21
C GLY A 175 -7.91 14.84 -52.56
N THR A 176 -7.71 13.92 -51.58
CA THR A 176 -7.72 12.47 -51.79
C THR A 176 -9.06 11.94 -52.37
N ALA A 177 -10.18 12.53 -51.94
CA ALA A 177 -11.48 12.12 -52.46
C ALA A 177 -11.62 12.35 -53.96
N ARG A 178 -10.90 13.35 -54.55
CA ARG A 178 -10.91 13.63 -55.98
C ARG A 178 -10.24 12.53 -56.80
N LEU A 179 -9.26 11.82 -56.25
CA LEU A 179 -8.59 10.69 -56.92
C LEU A 179 -9.48 9.47 -57.11
N LEU A 180 -10.57 9.35 -56.34
CA LEU A 180 -11.56 8.29 -56.45
C LEU A 180 -12.62 8.59 -57.52
N ILE A 181 -12.57 9.78 -58.15
CA ILE A 181 -13.62 10.34 -59.02
C ILE A 181 -13.34 10.11 -60.53
N ASP A 182 -12.14 9.71 -60.93
CA ASP A 182 -11.69 9.59 -62.31
C ASP A 182 -12.39 8.45 -63.11
N GLY A 183 -13.66 8.14 -62.85
CA GLY A 183 -14.37 7.00 -63.42
C GLY A 183 -15.83 7.17 -63.86
N GLY A 184 -16.42 8.35 -63.83
CA GLY A 184 -17.70 8.68 -64.53
C GLY A 184 -18.97 7.92 -64.11
N SER A 185 -19.32 7.82 -62.84
CA SER A 185 -20.55 7.15 -62.37
C SER A 185 -21.33 7.97 -61.33
N ALA A 186 -22.60 7.58 -61.04
CA ALA A 186 -23.43 8.17 -59.97
C ALA A 186 -22.72 8.24 -58.58
N TYR A 187 -21.65 7.50 -58.40
CA TYR A 187 -20.76 7.51 -57.26
C TYR A 187 -19.96 8.82 -57.17
N GLU A 188 -19.63 9.47 -58.31
CA GLU A 188 -18.95 10.78 -58.35
C GLU A 188 -19.72 11.87 -57.62
N ALA A 189 -21.03 11.97 -57.87
CA ALA A 189 -21.87 12.97 -57.24
C ALA A 189 -21.88 12.83 -55.70
N TYR A 190 -21.80 11.59 -55.18
CA TYR A 190 -21.76 11.33 -53.75
C TYR A 190 -20.42 11.67 -53.15
N VAL A 191 -19.32 11.34 -53.81
CA VAL A 191 -17.95 11.68 -53.34
C VAL A 191 -17.70 13.17 -53.42
N VAL A 192 -18.16 13.86 -54.45
CA VAL A 192 -18.09 15.33 -54.55
C VAL A 192 -18.90 16.00 -53.45
N PHE A 193 -20.09 15.45 -53.12
CA PHE A 193 -20.91 15.95 -52.02
C PHE A 193 -20.23 15.78 -50.64
N LEU A 194 -19.50 14.69 -50.43
CA LEU A 194 -18.76 14.45 -49.19
C LEU A 194 -17.43 15.22 -49.13
N SER A 195 -16.84 15.58 -50.26
CA SER A 195 -15.57 16.32 -50.32
C SER A 195 -15.80 17.81 -49.98
N ARG A 196 -15.08 18.32 -48.99
CA ARG A 196 -15.14 19.70 -48.50
C ARG A 196 -13.83 20.45 -48.73
N THR A 197 -13.12 20.15 -49.80
CA THR A 197 -11.82 20.74 -50.13
C THR A 197 -11.85 22.28 -50.17
N ASP A 198 -12.97 22.89 -50.60
CA ASP A 198 -13.10 24.33 -50.64
C ASP A 198 -13.15 25.03 -49.28
N HIS A 199 -13.31 24.25 -48.21
CA HIS A 199 -13.37 24.72 -46.81
C HIS A 199 -12.17 24.25 -45.98
N GLY A 200 -11.28 23.44 -46.56
CA GLY A 200 -10.06 22.96 -45.91
C GLY A 200 -8.90 23.95 -45.99
N PRO A 201 -7.88 23.85 -45.11
CA PRO A 201 -6.63 24.57 -45.29
C PRO A 201 -6.01 24.20 -46.63
N PRO A 202 -5.46 25.18 -47.42
CA PRO A 202 -4.83 24.90 -48.71
C PRO A 202 -3.70 23.87 -48.63
N VAL A 203 -3.06 23.79 -47.51
CA VAL A 203 -2.00 22.82 -47.22
C VAL A 203 -2.48 21.37 -47.35
N PHE A 204 -3.76 21.08 -47.19
CA PHE A 204 -4.34 19.73 -47.32
C PHE A 204 -4.45 19.25 -48.78
N ASP A 205 -4.26 20.11 -49.78
CA ASP A 205 -4.16 19.67 -51.17
C ASP A 205 -2.94 18.75 -51.42
N ALA A 206 -1.96 18.76 -50.52
CA ALA A 206 -0.80 17.86 -50.55
C ALA A 206 -1.09 16.43 -50.04
N VAL A 207 -2.28 16.17 -49.46
CA VAL A 207 -2.67 14.85 -48.89
C VAL A 207 -3.10 13.94 -50.05
N THR A 208 -2.38 12.84 -50.21
CA THR A 208 -2.62 11.80 -51.23
C THR A 208 -3.09 10.49 -50.60
N ILE A 209 -3.54 9.54 -51.44
CA ILE A 209 -3.97 8.21 -50.99
C ILE A 209 -2.83 7.45 -50.30
N ASP A 210 -1.59 7.72 -50.70
CA ASP A 210 -0.39 7.05 -50.15
C ASP A 210 -0.24 7.34 -48.67
N HIS A 211 -0.60 8.53 -48.18
CA HIS A 211 -0.58 8.86 -46.75
C HIS A 211 -1.55 7.99 -45.93
N PHE A 212 -2.73 7.62 -46.49
CA PHE A 212 -3.66 6.73 -45.80
C PHE A 212 -3.21 5.29 -45.83
N LEU A 213 -2.60 4.83 -46.94
CA LEU A 213 -2.00 3.49 -47.00
C LEU A 213 -0.81 3.37 -46.03
N LEU A 214 0.02 4.39 -45.98
CA LEU A 214 1.13 4.48 -45.04
C LEU A 214 0.62 4.49 -43.60
N LEU A 215 -0.40 5.29 -43.27
CA LEU A 215 -1.04 5.32 -41.94
C LEU A 215 -1.53 3.93 -41.53
N GLY A 216 -2.25 3.22 -42.43
CA GLY A 216 -2.71 1.87 -42.17
C GLY A 216 -1.57 0.87 -41.92
N ALA A 217 -0.52 0.92 -42.74
CA ALA A 217 0.65 0.09 -42.60
C ALA A 217 1.42 0.36 -41.26
N LEU A 218 1.57 1.63 -40.90
CA LEU A 218 2.19 2.02 -39.63
C LEU A 218 1.35 1.63 -38.41
N CYS A 219 0.02 1.80 -38.48
CA CYS A 219 -0.86 1.32 -37.39
C CYS A 219 -0.72 -0.20 -37.18
N LEU A 220 -0.65 -0.98 -38.28
CA LEU A 220 -0.42 -2.43 -38.17
C LEU A 220 0.95 -2.75 -37.59
N LEU A 221 2.02 -2.10 -38.07
CA LEU A 221 3.37 -2.23 -37.55
C LEU A 221 3.41 -1.94 -36.04
N TYR A 222 2.80 -0.86 -35.61
CA TYR A 222 2.79 -0.45 -34.21
C TYR A 222 1.92 -1.35 -33.35
N ALA A 223 0.82 -1.91 -33.87
CA ALA A 223 0.06 -2.94 -33.18
C ALA A 223 0.90 -4.21 -32.92
N VAL A 224 1.70 -4.63 -33.93
CA VAL A 224 2.65 -5.75 -33.77
C VAL A 224 3.74 -5.40 -32.77
N ALA A 225 4.25 -4.16 -32.80
CA ALA A 225 5.24 -3.70 -31.82
C ALA A 225 4.70 -3.71 -30.38
N VAL A 226 3.49 -3.22 -30.16
CA VAL A 226 2.80 -3.27 -28.85
C VAL A 226 2.59 -4.73 -28.42
N TRP A 227 2.17 -5.60 -29.31
CA TRP A 227 2.02 -7.03 -29.01
C TRP A 227 3.35 -7.65 -28.60
N ALA A 228 4.43 -7.41 -29.37
CA ALA A 228 5.75 -7.95 -29.06
C ALA A 228 6.28 -7.43 -27.71
N PHE A 229 6.08 -6.14 -27.43
CA PHE A 229 6.39 -5.53 -26.15
C PHE A 229 5.66 -6.22 -25.00
N LEU A 230 4.35 -6.37 -25.10
CA LEU A 230 3.55 -7.03 -24.06
C LEU A 230 3.98 -8.48 -23.83
N VAL A 231 4.23 -9.24 -24.91
CA VAL A 231 4.71 -10.62 -24.80
C VAL A 231 6.09 -10.67 -24.10
N ALA A 232 6.97 -9.72 -24.38
CA ALA A 232 8.29 -9.67 -23.77
C ALA A 232 8.24 -9.33 -22.27
N VAL A 233 7.30 -8.48 -21.85
CA VAL A 233 7.11 -8.12 -20.43
C VAL A 233 6.33 -9.20 -19.67
N GLU A 234 5.31 -9.81 -20.29
CA GLU A 234 4.47 -10.86 -19.67
C GLU A 234 5.22 -12.17 -19.40
N ARG A 235 6.14 -12.57 -20.30
CA ARG A 235 6.80 -13.89 -20.20
C ARG A 235 7.59 -14.09 -18.89
N PRO A 236 8.40 -13.13 -18.39
CA PRO A 236 9.10 -13.29 -17.12
C PRO A 236 8.13 -13.47 -15.94
N TRP A 237 7.06 -12.68 -15.89
CA TRP A 237 6.06 -12.75 -14.83
C TRP A 237 5.35 -14.10 -14.80
N ARG A 238 4.87 -14.57 -15.95
CA ARG A 238 4.22 -15.89 -16.06
C ARG A 238 5.16 -17.04 -15.69
N ARG A 239 6.46 -16.92 -15.96
CA ARG A 239 7.43 -17.96 -15.63
C ARG A 239 7.84 -17.97 -14.16
N ALA A 240 7.93 -16.81 -13.54
CA ALA A 240 8.40 -16.68 -12.16
C ALA A 240 7.26 -16.79 -11.14
N LEU A 241 6.08 -16.25 -11.46
CA LEU A 241 4.96 -16.07 -10.54
C LEU A 241 3.65 -16.71 -11.00
N ASP A 242 3.59 -17.27 -12.22
CA ASP A 242 2.38 -17.80 -12.89
C ASP A 242 1.22 -16.80 -13.01
N VAL A 243 1.51 -15.49 -12.91
CA VAL A 243 0.52 -14.41 -13.00
C VAL A 243 0.87 -13.44 -14.13
N SER A 244 -0.11 -12.62 -14.51
CA SER A 244 0.01 -11.59 -15.53
C SER A 244 0.42 -10.24 -14.92
N VAL A 245 1.45 -9.59 -15.50
CA VAL A 245 1.80 -8.21 -15.12
C VAL A 245 0.66 -7.23 -15.40
N LEU A 246 -0.14 -7.46 -16.45
CA LEU A 246 -1.30 -6.63 -16.74
C LEU A 246 -2.39 -6.78 -15.68
N ASP A 247 -2.57 -7.97 -15.09
CA ASP A 247 -3.52 -8.16 -13.98
C ASP A 247 -3.04 -7.41 -12.73
N PHE A 248 -1.73 -7.41 -12.46
CA PHE A 248 -1.15 -6.58 -11.39
C PHE A 248 -1.40 -5.10 -11.62
N ILE A 249 -1.06 -4.59 -12.82
CA ILE A 249 -1.25 -3.16 -13.16
C ILE A 249 -2.73 -2.77 -13.04
N ARG A 250 -3.65 -3.60 -13.52
CA ARG A 250 -5.10 -3.36 -13.42
C ARG A 250 -5.59 -3.36 -11.98
N GLY A 251 -5.16 -4.33 -11.19
CA GLY A 251 -5.47 -4.40 -9.76
C GLY A 251 -4.97 -3.16 -9.03
N PHE A 252 -3.72 -2.77 -9.29
CA PHE A 252 -3.12 -1.57 -8.70
C PHE A 252 -3.83 -0.27 -9.12
N ILE A 253 -4.20 -0.13 -10.40
CA ILE A 253 -4.98 1.00 -10.89
C ILE A 253 -6.38 1.02 -10.24
N GLY A 254 -7.02 -0.13 -10.11
CA GLY A 254 -8.32 -0.27 -9.45
C GLY A 254 -8.25 0.17 -7.98
N TYR A 255 -7.25 -0.32 -7.25
CA TYR A 255 -7.02 0.07 -5.86
C TYR A 255 -6.77 1.57 -5.70
N ALA A 256 -5.79 2.10 -6.43
CA ALA A 256 -5.35 3.48 -6.23
C ALA A 256 -6.34 4.56 -6.70
N ALA A 257 -7.26 4.22 -7.63
CA ALA A 257 -8.16 5.20 -8.25
C ALA A 257 -9.65 4.93 -8.03
N GLU A 258 -10.03 3.73 -7.67
CA GLU A 258 -11.44 3.30 -7.58
C GLU A 258 -11.75 2.66 -6.21
N GLU A 259 -10.76 2.60 -5.31
CA GLU A 259 -10.85 1.93 -4.01
C GLU A 259 -11.34 0.47 -4.18
N SER A 260 -11.03 -0.15 -5.33
CA SER A 260 -11.47 -1.51 -5.64
C SER A 260 -10.51 -2.53 -5.01
N ARG A 261 -11.05 -3.69 -4.64
CA ARG A 261 -10.27 -4.83 -4.12
C ARG A 261 -9.75 -5.78 -5.22
N ASP A 262 -9.65 -5.30 -6.48
CA ASP A 262 -9.15 -6.13 -7.59
C ASP A 262 -7.68 -6.54 -7.39
N LEU A 263 -6.93 -5.81 -6.57
CA LEU A 263 -5.55 -6.13 -6.23
C LEU A 263 -5.48 -7.34 -5.27
N GLU A 264 -6.42 -7.49 -4.33
CA GLU A 264 -6.51 -8.67 -3.46
C GLU A 264 -6.72 -9.94 -4.28
N ARG A 265 -7.60 -9.92 -5.28
CA ARG A 265 -7.79 -11.07 -6.20
C ARG A 265 -6.53 -11.47 -6.97
N PHE A 266 -5.64 -10.50 -7.21
CA PHE A 266 -4.33 -10.80 -7.79
C PHE A 266 -3.44 -11.48 -6.76
N PHE A 267 -3.41 -11.00 -5.50
CA PHE A 267 -2.63 -11.58 -4.43
C PHE A 267 -3.14 -12.97 -4.01
N GLU A 268 -4.45 -13.20 -3.99
CA GLU A 268 -5.05 -14.53 -3.75
C GLU A 268 -4.51 -15.60 -4.71
N ARG A 269 -4.25 -15.25 -5.98
CA ARG A 269 -3.65 -16.17 -6.95
C ARG A 269 -2.18 -16.48 -6.71
N LEU A 270 -1.48 -15.56 -6.05
CA LEU A 270 -0.09 -15.72 -5.66
C LEU A 270 0.04 -16.45 -4.33
N GLY A 271 -0.96 -16.32 -3.47
CA GLY A 271 -0.95 -16.77 -2.10
C GLY A 271 -0.72 -18.27 -1.94
N GLN A 272 -0.26 -18.63 -0.76
CA GLN A 272 -0.15 -20.02 -0.30
C GLN A 272 -0.74 -20.15 1.10
N GLU A 273 -1.27 -21.32 1.41
CA GLU A 273 -1.78 -21.62 2.75
C GLU A 273 -0.62 -21.66 3.74
N ALA A 274 -0.82 -21.03 4.89
CA ALA A 274 0.08 -21.05 6.04
C ALA A 274 -0.71 -21.34 7.31
N VAL A 275 -0.11 -22.08 8.23
CA VAL A 275 -0.65 -22.31 9.56
C VAL A 275 0.06 -21.39 10.54
N VAL A 276 -0.67 -20.46 11.12
CA VAL A 276 -0.10 -19.42 12.00
C VAL A 276 -0.70 -19.50 13.39
N PRO A 277 0.10 -19.33 14.44
CA PRO A 277 -0.40 -19.21 15.80
C PRO A 277 -0.94 -17.79 16.02
N VAL A 278 -2.03 -17.70 16.75
CA VAL A 278 -2.63 -16.48 17.28
C VAL A 278 -2.61 -16.57 18.78
N SER A 279 -1.75 -15.80 19.44
CA SER A 279 -1.61 -15.79 20.89
C SER A 279 -2.35 -14.61 21.48
N VAL A 280 -3.05 -14.84 22.60
CA VAL A 280 -3.87 -13.83 23.27
C VAL A 280 -3.53 -13.82 24.75
N LEU A 281 -3.53 -12.62 25.33
CA LEU A 281 -3.43 -12.40 26.77
C LEU A 281 -4.54 -11.41 27.17
N SER A 282 -5.52 -11.87 27.95
CA SER A 282 -6.68 -11.08 28.38
C SER A 282 -6.60 -10.79 29.87
N PHE A 283 -6.88 -9.54 30.22
CA PHE A 283 -6.93 -9.03 31.59
C PHE A 283 -8.33 -8.62 31.93
N ARG A 284 -8.92 -9.22 32.96
CA ARG A 284 -10.27 -8.90 33.44
C ARG A 284 -10.24 -8.34 34.85
N THR A 285 -11.09 -7.37 35.13
CA THR A 285 -11.31 -6.85 36.49
C THR A 285 -11.93 -7.91 37.36
N LEU A 286 -11.91 -7.71 38.66
CA LEU A 286 -12.50 -8.62 39.62
C LEU A 286 -13.74 -7.97 40.22
N ASP A 287 -14.89 -8.68 40.20
CA ASP A 287 -16.10 -8.18 40.78
C ASP A 287 -15.95 -7.96 42.30
N ALA A 288 -16.26 -6.76 42.78
CA ALA A 288 -16.21 -6.37 44.19
C ALA A 288 -17.27 -7.08 45.07
N GLY A 289 -18.11 -7.93 44.49
CA GLY A 289 -19.28 -8.58 45.15
C GLY A 289 -18.96 -9.75 46.05
N GLY A 290 -17.69 -10.00 46.47
CA GLY A 290 -17.31 -11.16 47.29
C GLY A 290 -16.71 -10.87 48.65
N ALA A 291 -16.71 -9.63 49.17
CA ALA A 291 -16.20 -9.30 50.49
C ALA A 291 -17.27 -9.41 51.63
N GLY A 292 -18.28 -10.23 51.46
CA GLY A 292 -19.33 -10.37 52.44
C GLY A 292 -20.05 -11.72 52.40
N GLY A 293 -19.51 -12.73 53.07
CA GLY A 293 -20.26 -13.97 53.24
C GLY A 293 -19.53 -15.20 53.78
N ASP A 294 -18.56 -15.08 54.62
CA ASP A 294 -18.27 -16.20 55.54
C ASP A 294 -19.29 -16.11 56.67
N GLY A 295 -20.48 -16.65 56.41
CA GLY A 295 -21.53 -16.83 57.38
C GLY A 295 -21.11 -17.79 58.49
N ASP A 296 -20.91 -17.20 59.62
CA ASP A 296 -20.85 -17.84 60.95
C ASP A 296 -21.96 -18.88 61.07
N ALA A 297 -21.61 -20.13 61.10
CA ALA A 297 -22.45 -21.21 61.62
C ALA A 297 -21.95 -21.54 63.01
N GLY A 298 -22.67 -21.05 63.96
CA GLY A 298 -22.47 -21.09 65.38
C GLY A 298 -22.10 -22.45 65.99
N GLY A 299 -21.22 -22.35 66.94
CA GLY A 299 -20.89 -23.39 67.90
C GLY A 299 -20.36 -22.79 69.16
N ALA A 300 -21.17 -22.81 70.19
CA ALA A 300 -20.97 -22.26 71.51
C ALA A 300 -19.83 -22.92 72.31
N GLY A 301 -19.10 -22.15 73.07
CA GLY A 301 -18.66 -22.53 74.43
C GLY A 301 -17.15 -22.73 74.65
N GLY A 302 -16.55 -21.89 75.49
CA GLY A 302 -15.34 -22.23 76.23
C GLY A 302 -14.44 -21.07 76.58
N ASP A 303 -14.53 -20.57 77.80
CA ASP A 303 -13.72 -19.57 78.49
C ASP A 303 -12.18 -19.88 78.46
N GLY A 304 -11.33 -18.89 78.45
CA GLY A 304 -9.92 -19.04 78.81
C GLY A 304 -8.98 -17.96 78.35
N ASP A 305 -8.91 -16.92 79.09
CA ASP A 305 -7.79 -16.06 79.59
C ASP A 305 -6.49 -15.85 78.79
N ALA A 306 -6.19 -14.57 78.62
CA ALA A 306 -4.94 -13.79 78.70
C ALA A 306 -3.75 -14.02 77.78
N GLY A 307 -3.40 -12.90 77.08
CA GLY A 307 -2.03 -12.37 77.10
C GLY A 307 -1.24 -12.42 75.83
N GLY A 308 -0.88 -11.25 75.36
CA GLY A 308 0.39 -11.11 74.62
C GLY A 308 0.34 -10.34 73.30
N ALA A 309 0.83 -9.15 73.38
CA ALA A 309 1.08 -8.22 72.30
C ALA A 309 2.01 -8.74 71.21
N GLY A 310 1.88 -8.20 70.05
CA GLY A 310 2.92 -8.22 69.02
C GLY A 310 2.38 -8.20 67.64
N GLY A 311 2.39 -7.00 67.03
CA GLY A 311 2.02 -6.82 65.62
C GLY A 311 2.92 -7.61 64.68
N ASP A 312 2.41 -7.97 63.57
CA ASP A 312 3.11 -7.80 62.33
C ASP A 312 2.19 -8.13 61.19
N GLY A 313 2.45 -7.34 60.08
CA GLY A 313 1.64 -7.33 58.90
C GLY A 313 1.36 -8.71 58.32
N SER A 314 0.13 -8.83 57.86
CA SER A 314 -0.31 -9.95 57.04
C SER A 314 0.58 -10.11 55.81
N ARG A 315 1.50 -11.05 55.84
CA ARG A 315 1.91 -11.74 54.63
C ARG A 315 0.68 -12.54 54.20
N ASP A 316 -0.04 -11.95 53.18
CA ASP A 316 -1.04 -12.73 52.47
C ASP A 316 -0.32 -13.89 51.77
N ASP A 317 -0.43 -15.05 52.38
CA ASP A 317 0.07 -16.33 51.92
C ASP A 317 -0.61 -16.61 50.56
N VAL A 318 0.16 -16.49 49.46
CA VAL A 318 -0.26 -17.01 48.16
C VAL A 318 -0.32 -18.51 48.31
N THR A 319 -1.54 -19.01 48.52
CA THR A 319 -1.76 -20.46 48.69
C THR A 319 -1.20 -21.21 47.48
N ALA A 320 -0.68 -22.42 47.71
CA ALA A 320 -0.04 -23.30 46.74
C ALA A 320 -0.93 -23.70 45.52
N ASP A 321 -2.10 -23.11 45.36
CA ASP A 321 -3.13 -23.37 44.31
C ASP A 321 -3.15 -22.28 43.25
N GLY A 322 -2.04 -21.60 42.97
CA GLY A 322 -1.85 -20.73 41.80
C GLY A 322 -2.92 -19.68 41.50
N GLY A 323 -3.77 -19.34 42.46
CA GLY A 323 -4.69 -18.20 42.40
C GLY A 323 -5.76 -18.24 41.27
N THR A 324 -6.20 -19.42 40.83
CA THR A 324 -7.30 -19.57 39.85
C THR A 324 -8.54 -18.81 40.29
N VAL A 325 -9.15 -18.09 39.37
CA VAL A 325 -10.36 -17.29 39.61
C VAL A 325 -11.59 -18.02 39.10
N ASP A 326 -12.63 -18.06 39.93
CA ASP A 326 -13.95 -18.55 39.51
C ASP A 326 -14.49 -17.65 38.40
N PRO A 327 -14.96 -18.22 37.28
CA PRO A 327 -15.56 -17.42 36.18
C PRO A 327 -16.66 -16.45 36.62
N ASP A 328 -17.45 -16.81 37.66
CA ASP A 328 -18.51 -15.96 38.19
C ASP A 328 -17.99 -14.71 38.95
N ARG A 329 -16.68 -14.62 39.19
CA ARG A 329 -16.01 -13.48 39.85
C ARG A 329 -15.21 -12.61 38.85
N LEU A 330 -15.27 -12.93 37.58
CA LEU A 330 -14.63 -12.14 36.53
C LEU A 330 -15.55 -10.97 36.15
N GLY A 331 -15.02 -9.75 36.24
CA GLY A 331 -15.65 -8.56 35.75
C GLY A 331 -15.40 -8.33 34.24
N GLU A 332 -15.47 -7.08 33.82
CA GLU A 332 -15.26 -6.69 32.43
C GLU A 332 -13.80 -6.90 31.98
N GLU A 333 -13.60 -7.11 30.67
CA GLU A 333 -12.26 -7.15 30.11
C GLU A 333 -11.69 -5.73 30.10
N LYS A 334 -10.55 -5.54 30.78
CA LYS A 334 -9.88 -4.26 30.89
C LYS A 334 -8.93 -4.04 29.71
N ALA A 335 -8.18 -5.09 29.35
CA ALA A 335 -7.27 -5.06 28.21
C ALA A 335 -7.10 -6.45 27.59
N ARG A 336 -6.78 -6.48 26.31
CA ARG A 336 -6.44 -7.70 25.56
C ARG A 336 -5.24 -7.44 24.67
N PHE A 337 -4.14 -8.19 24.88
CA PHE A 337 -3.05 -8.28 23.92
C PHE A 337 -3.36 -9.41 22.95
N VAL A 338 -3.26 -9.15 21.66
CA VAL A 338 -3.46 -10.16 20.60
C VAL A 338 -2.28 -10.10 19.65
N LEU A 339 -1.59 -11.23 19.53
CA LEU A 339 -0.39 -11.35 18.72
C LEU A 339 -0.56 -12.48 17.70
N PRO A 340 -1.18 -12.18 16.54
CA PRO A 340 -1.16 -13.10 15.42
C PRO A 340 0.22 -13.07 14.77
N MET A 341 0.84 -14.23 14.52
CA MET A 341 2.11 -14.26 13.79
C MET A 341 1.88 -14.02 12.28
N ILE A 342 1.44 -12.82 11.98
CA ILE A 342 1.10 -12.26 10.68
C ILE A 342 1.73 -10.88 10.58
N HIS A 343 2.18 -10.52 9.39
CA HIS A 343 2.67 -9.17 9.09
C HIS A 343 1.51 -8.28 8.58
N PRO A 344 1.32 -7.06 9.10
CA PRO A 344 0.22 -6.16 8.69
C PRO A 344 0.56 -5.42 7.39
N GLY A 345 0.38 -6.08 6.29
CA GLY A 345 0.64 -5.56 4.95
C GLY A 345 -0.31 -6.17 3.93
N PRO A 346 -0.08 -5.97 2.64
CA PRO A 346 1.14 -5.45 2.00
C PRO A 346 1.16 -3.94 1.75
N LEU A 347 0.00 -3.25 1.69
CA LEU A 347 -0.08 -1.85 1.29
C LEU A 347 -1.40 -1.22 1.71
N GLY A 348 -1.36 -0.16 2.52
CA GLY A 348 -2.56 0.56 2.95
C GLY A 348 -3.57 -0.39 3.61
N GLU A 349 -4.81 -0.39 3.14
CA GLU A 349 -5.89 -1.24 3.67
C GLU A 349 -6.00 -2.62 2.96
N ILE A 350 -5.12 -2.92 1.99
CA ILE A 350 -5.16 -4.18 1.23
C ILE A 350 -4.71 -5.36 2.10
N GLY A 351 -5.44 -6.47 1.99
CA GLY A 351 -5.14 -7.69 2.73
C GLY A 351 -5.17 -7.47 4.24
N GLY A 352 -4.04 -7.68 4.90
CA GLY A 352 -3.86 -7.44 6.34
C GLY A 352 -3.47 -6.01 6.71
N GLY A 353 -3.53 -5.02 5.80
CA GLY A 353 -3.04 -3.66 6.05
C GLY A 353 -3.73 -2.94 7.21
N ASP A 354 -4.99 -3.22 7.49
CA ASP A 354 -5.74 -2.70 8.65
C ASP A 354 -5.88 -3.74 9.79
N LEU A 355 -5.06 -4.80 9.77
CA LEU A 355 -5.09 -5.87 10.77
C LEU A 355 -4.98 -5.34 12.21
N PRO A 356 -4.03 -4.45 12.56
CA PRO A 356 -3.91 -3.97 13.92
C PRO A 356 -5.19 -3.33 14.44
N ARG A 357 -5.83 -2.49 13.64
CA ARG A 357 -7.09 -1.84 14.02
C ARG A 357 -8.23 -2.85 14.21
N ARG A 358 -8.37 -3.82 13.30
CA ARG A 358 -9.42 -4.83 13.40
C ARG A 358 -9.23 -5.71 14.64
N VAL A 359 -7.98 -6.10 14.91
CA VAL A 359 -7.61 -6.86 16.12
C VAL A 359 -7.92 -6.05 17.38
N ALA A 360 -7.53 -4.78 17.43
CA ALA A 360 -7.80 -3.95 18.60
C ALA A 360 -9.30 -3.75 18.87
N LEU A 361 -10.12 -3.64 17.82
CA LEU A 361 -11.56 -3.46 17.92
C LEU A 361 -12.33 -4.76 18.25
N SER A 362 -11.70 -5.93 18.18
CA SER A 362 -12.32 -7.20 18.59
C SER A 362 -12.28 -7.41 20.11
N ALA A 363 -11.45 -6.68 20.85
CA ALA A 363 -11.41 -6.71 22.29
C ALA A 363 -12.63 -5.99 22.91
N GLU A 364 -13.16 -6.52 24.02
CA GLU A 364 -14.19 -5.83 24.82
C GLU A 364 -13.59 -4.61 25.54
N GLY A 365 -12.34 -4.74 26.03
CA GLY A 365 -11.56 -3.68 26.63
C GLY A 365 -10.62 -2.97 25.66
N ILE A 366 -9.51 -2.42 26.16
CA ILE A 366 -8.49 -1.80 25.30
C ILE A 366 -7.65 -2.90 24.65
N GLY A 367 -7.76 -3.02 23.31
CA GLY A 367 -6.98 -3.98 22.52
C GLY A 367 -5.56 -3.49 22.27
N PHE A 368 -4.56 -4.35 22.48
CA PHE A 368 -3.15 -4.12 22.20
C PHE A 368 -2.69 -5.11 21.11
N PRO A 369 -2.63 -4.71 19.84
CA PRO A 369 -2.11 -5.50 18.73
C PRO A 369 -0.66 -5.13 18.41
N PRO A 370 0.35 -5.50 19.22
CA PRO A 370 1.74 -5.20 18.88
C PRO A 370 2.18 -6.01 17.66
N HIS A 371 3.27 -5.58 17.00
CA HIS A 371 3.85 -6.31 15.88
C HIS A 371 4.38 -7.68 16.32
N ALA A 372 4.07 -8.70 15.53
CA ALA A 372 4.53 -10.06 15.76
C ALA A 372 5.84 -10.32 15.01
N THR A 373 6.56 -11.37 15.43
CA THR A 373 7.74 -11.87 14.70
C THR A 373 7.32 -12.55 13.40
N ALA A 374 7.03 -11.75 12.38
CA ALA A 374 6.62 -12.20 11.05
C ALA A 374 7.01 -11.14 10.01
N GLY A 375 7.69 -11.54 8.95
CA GLY A 375 8.06 -10.63 7.86
C GLY A 375 7.01 -10.62 6.73
N HIS A 376 7.30 -9.86 5.69
CA HIS A 376 6.41 -9.61 4.54
C HIS A 376 5.88 -10.86 3.82
N ASP A 377 6.51 -12.02 3.98
CA ASP A 377 6.02 -13.30 3.44
C ASP A 377 4.71 -13.75 4.10
N PHE A 378 4.46 -13.24 5.30
CA PHE A 378 3.24 -13.47 6.07
C PHE A 378 2.20 -12.35 5.92
N ASN A 379 2.32 -11.49 4.91
CA ASN A 379 1.23 -10.59 4.50
C ASN A 379 0.00 -11.40 4.09
N LEU A 380 -1.17 -11.07 4.63
CA LEU A 380 -2.44 -11.65 4.21
C LEU A 380 -2.79 -11.19 2.79
N VAL A 381 -3.33 -12.08 1.97
CA VAL A 381 -3.65 -11.79 0.57
C VAL A 381 -4.98 -11.03 0.41
N SER A 382 -5.88 -11.15 1.38
CA SER A 382 -7.17 -10.47 1.37
C SER A 382 -7.67 -10.17 2.78
N GLU A 383 -8.58 -9.20 2.90
CA GLU A 383 -9.20 -8.81 4.17
C GLU A 383 -10.01 -9.94 4.81
N THR A 384 -10.54 -10.87 4.02
CA THR A 384 -11.31 -12.00 4.54
C THR A 384 -10.47 -12.95 5.39
N GLU A 385 -9.15 -13.00 5.16
CA GLU A 385 -8.24 -13.80 5.98
C GLU A 385 -8.12 -13.24 7.42
N VAL A 386 -8.38 -11.95 7.61
CA VAL A 386 -8.38 -11.33 8.95
C VAL A 386 -9.48 -11.92 9.83
N ASP A 387 -10.64 -12.27 9.28
CA ASP A 387 -11.72 -12.90 10.04
C ASP A 387 -11.28 -14.25 10.64
N CYS A 388 -10.48 -15.04 9.89
CA CYS A 388 -9.93 -16.28 10.39
C CYS A 388 -8.98 -16.07 11.59
N VAL A 389 -8.25 -14.95 11.59
CA VAL A 389 -7.35 -14.56 12.69
C VAL A 389 -8.16 -14.15 13.92
N LEU A 390 -9.20 -13.34 13.75
CA LEU A 390 -10.08 -12.91 14.84
C LEU A 390 -10.82 -14.09 15.47
N ASP A 391 -11.38 -14.99 14.66
CA ASP A 391 -12.01 -16.22 15.13
C ASP A 391 -11.03 -17.10 15.93
N ALA A 392 -9.74 -17.14 15.53
CA ALA A 392 -8.72 -17.89 16.28
C ALA A 392 -8.38 -17.21 17.61
N ALA A 393 -8.33 -15.86 17.65
CA ALA A 393 -8.12 -15.13 18.90
C ALA A 393 -9.24 -15.40 19.92
N ASP A 394 -10.49 -15.43 19.48
CA ASP A 394 -11.62 -15.75 20.35
C ASP A 394 -11.57 -17.22 20.83
N ARG A 395 -11.21 -18.17 19.96
CA ARG A 395 -11.03 -19.57 20.36
C ARG A 395 -9.86 -19.77 21.33
N ALA A 396 -8.80 -18.98 21.22
CA ALA A 396 -7.65 -19.05 22.14
C ALA A 396 -8.04 -18.74 23.60
N LEU A 397 -9.04 -17.88 23.80
CA LEU A 397 -9.59 -17.58 25.13
C LEU A 397 -10.74 -18.50 25.56
N ALA A 398 -11.32 -19.26 24.63
CA ALA A 398 -12.42 -20.16 24.94
C ALA A 398 -11.97 -21.29 25.86
N GLY A 399 -12.37 -21.23 27.13
CA GLY A 399 -11.99 -22.20 28.15
C GLY A 399 -10.63 -21.91 28.82
N ALA A 400 -10.03 -20.75 28.59
CA ALA A 400 -8.81 -20.31 29.27
C ALA A 400 -9.07 -20.11 30.78
N THR A 401 -8.08 -20.46 31.59
CA THR A 401 -8.16 -20.35 33.06
C THR A 401 -7.59 -19.01 33.51
N PHE A 402 -8.42 -18.17 34.10
CA PHE A 402 -8.00 -16.89 34.66
C PHE A 402 -7.30 -17.06 36.02
N ARG A 403 -6.15 -16.42 36.17
CA ARG A 403 -5.30 -16.46 37.36
C ARG A 403 -4.96 -15.05 37.83
N ARG A 404 -4.65 -14.90 39.12
CA ARG A 404 -4.28 -13.59 39.69
C ARG A 404 -2.79 -13.38 39.81
N ASP A 405 -2.00 -14.46 39.69
CA ASP A 405 -0.57 -14.42 39.88
C ASP A 405 0.16 -13.97 38.61
N GLY A 406 1.14 -13.13 38.80
CA GLY A 406 2.15 -12.77 37.82
C GLY A 406 3.55 -12.76 38.45
N THR A 407 4.56 -12.52 37.64
CA THR A 407 5.94 -12.31 38.11
C THR A 407 6.31 -10.83 38.03
N VAL A 408 7.29 -10.42 38.83
CA VAL A 408 7.96 -9.14 38.57
C VAL A 408 8.58 -9.16 37.19
N PRO A 409 8.62 -7.99 36.46
CA PRO A 409 9.22 -7.91 35.15
C PRO A 409 10.74 -8.17 35.20
N VAL A 410 11.28 -8.77 34.14
CA VAL A 410 12.70 -8.98 33.95
C VAL A 410 13.18 -8.34 32.64
N SER A 411 14.35 -7.70 32.67
CA SER A 411 14.99 -7.10 31.52
C SER A 411 16.32 -7.79 31.24
N ILE A 412 16.50 -8.33 30.06
CA ILE A 412 17.65 -9.11 29.62
C ILE A 412 18.30 -8.45 28.41
N GLU A 413 19.63 -8.50 28.35
CA GLU A 413 20.42 -8.11 27.19
C GLU A 413 21.30 -9.27 26.76
N ALA A 414 21.28 -9.63 25.48
CA ALA A 414 22.13 -10.65 24.88
C ALA A 414 22.59 -10.21 23.50
N GLY A 415 23.89 -9.94 23.35
CA GLY A 415 24.46 -9.42 22.12
C GLY A 415 23.81 -8.08 21.67
N GLU A 416 23.14 -8.09 20.53
CA GLU A 416 22.41 -6.91 20.00
C GLU A 416 20.93 -6.91 20.39
N SER A 417 20.40 -7.99 20.99
CA SER A 417 19.01 -8.11 21.40
C SER A 417 18.81 -7.73 22.86
N SER A 418 17.74 -6.99 23.12
CA SER A 418 17.22 -6.75 24.49
C SER A 418 15.79 -7.26 24.57
N MET A 419 15.39 -7.72 25.76
CA MET A 419 14.06 -8.26 25.99
C MET A 419 13.50 -7.84 27.35
N LEU A 420 12.30 -7.28 27.36
CA LEU A 420 11.48 -7.09 28.56
C LEU A 420 10.47 -8.23 28.62
N ALA A 421 10.47 -9.01 29.72
CA ALA A 421 9.59 -10.15 29.84
C ALA A 421 8.89 -10.18 31.20
N GLN A 422 7.67 -10.73 31.19
CA GLN A 422 6.84 -10.92 32.36
C GLN A 422 5.95 -12.15 32.20
N ARG A 423 5.71 -12.90 33.26
CA ARG A 423 4.85 -14.07 33.26
C ARG A 423 3.55 -13.76 34.00
N PHE A 424 2.45 -14.26 33.48
CA PHE A 424 1.08 -14.13 34.02
C PHE A 424 0.45 -15.52 34.04
N GLY A 425 0.43 -16.16 35.22
CA GLY A 425 -0.02 -17.54 35.33
C GLY A 425 0.83 -18.48 34.44
N ASP A 426 0.18 -19.06 33.42
CA ASP A 426 0.77 -20.02 32.48
C ASP A 426 1.17 -19.34 31.14
N ALA A 427 0.95 -18.03 31.01
CA ALA A 427 1.30 -17.27 29.82
C ALA A 427 2.46 -16.32 30.07
N GLY A 428 3.27 -16.06 29.03
CA GLY A 428 4.36 -15.10 29.04
C GLY A 428 4.19 -14.01 27.98
N LEU A 429 4.49 -12.77 28.36
CA LEU A 429 4.65 -11.64 27.46
C LEU A 429 6.13 -11.26 27.41
N ALA A 430 6.71 -11.26 26.23
CA ALA A 430 8.10 -10.87 25.99
C ALA A 430 8.16 -9.88 24.82
N VAL A 431 8.79 -8.73 25.04
CA VAL A 431 8.98 -7.70 24.01
C VAL A 431 10.47 -7.63 23.69
N SER A 432 10.83 -7.99 22.47
CA SER A 432 12.21 -7.93 21.98
C SER A 432 12.48 -6.65 21.20
N THR A 433 13.71 -6.16 21.25
CA THR A 433 14.19 -5.03 20.46
C THR A 433 15.67 -5.18 20.14
N PHE A 434 16.09 -4.61 19.03
CA PHE A 434 17.49 -4.46 18.61
C PHE A 434 17.98 -3.01 18.74
N ALA A 435 17.13 -2.10 19.23
CA ALA A 435 17.52 -0.71 19.44
C ALA A 435 18.72 -0.60 20.43
N PRO A 436 19.68 0.31 20.17
CA PRO A 436 19.70 1.38 19.17
C PRO A 436 20.09 0.96 17.75
N GLY A 437 20.37 -0.32 17.50
CA GLY A 437 20.61 -0.86 16.17
C GLY A 437 19.36 -0.81 15.32
N SER A 438 19.52 -0.48 14.03
CA SER A 438 18.39 -0.51 13.07
C SER A 438 17.95 -1.94 12.83
N ALA A 439 16.68 -2.22 13.04
CA ALA A 439 16.04 -3.51 12.74
C ALA A 439 14.71 -3.27 12.01
N ASP A 440 14.44 -4.15 11.06
CA ASP A 440 13.14 -4.32 10.42
C ASP A 440 12.50 -5.61 10.99
N ASP A 441 11.79 -6.40 10.21
CA ASP A 441 11.08 -7.58 10.67
C ASP A 441 12.00 -8.67 11.27
N VAL A 442 11.53 -9.36 12.28
CA VAL A 442 12.03 -10.66 12.72
C VAL A 442 11.31 -11.75 11.93
N ASP A 443 12.07 -12.57 11.19
CA ASP A 443 11.54 -13.69 10.40
C ASP A 443 10.68 -14.64 11.25
N PHE A 444 9.59 -15.15 10.67
CA PHE A 444 8.66 -16.07 11.33
C PHE A 444 9.35 -17.29 11.97
N ALA A 445 10.30 -17.90 11.25
CA ALA A 445 11.03 -19.06 11.77
C ALA A 445 11.95 -18.71 12.95
N VAL A 446 12.52 -17.50 12.93
CA VAL A 446 13.32 -16.96 14.04
C VAL A 446 12.44 -16.75 15.26
N GLY A 447 11.28 -16.08 15.06
CA GLY A 447 10.33 -15.86 16.14
C GLY A 447 9.82 -17.15 16.78
N GLN A 448 9.47 -18.15 15.96
CA GLN A 448 9.04 -19.46 16.47
C GLN A 448 10.14 -20.17 17.29
N SER A 449 11.40 -20.05 16.86
CA SER A 449 12.54 -20.62 17.60
C SER A 449 12.75 -19.87 18.91
N ALA A 450 12.72 -18.54 18.90
CA ALA A 450 12.86 -17.74 20.13
C ALA A 450 11.71 -17.99 21.13
N ARG A 451 10.47 -18.17 20.63
CA ARG A 451 9.34 -18.59 21.49
C ARG A 451 9.58 -19.96 22.14
N ALA A 452 10.20 -20.89 21.41
CA ALA A 452 10.53 -22.21 21.96
C ALA A 452 11.63 -22.12 23.04
N GLU A 453 12.63 -21.28 22.84
CA GLU A 453 13.69 -21.01 23.84
C GLU A 453 13.13 -20.32 25.09
N PHE A 454 12.17 -19.38 24.94
CA PHE A 454 11.56 -18.71 26.09
C PHE A 454 10.72 -19.65 26.95
N ARG A 455 10.19 -20.73 26.38
CA ARG A 455 9.36 -21.68 27.11
C ARG A 455 10.14 -22.44 28.19
N THR A 456 9.67 -22.33 29.42
CA THR A 456 10.13 -23.10 30.57
C THR A 456 9.00 -23.97 31.11
N ASP A 457 9.31 -24.86 32.08
CA ASP A 457 8.30 -25.70 32.73
C ASP A 457 7.11 -24.89 33.25
N GLY A 458 5.89 -25.29 32.89
CA GLY A 458 4.64 -24.66 33.31
C GLY A 458 4.34 -23.34 32.60
N LEU A 459 4.99 -23.07 31.45
CA LEU A 459 4.65 -21.96 30.56
C LEU A 459 4.15 -22.54 29.23
N GLU A 460 2.86 -22.42 29.00
CA GLU A 460 2.21 -23.00 27.80
C GLU A 460 2.15 -22.02 26.65
N ASP A 461 1.79 -20.77 26.92
CA ASP A 461 1.57 -19.74 25.94
C ASP A 461 2.59 -18.61 26.03
N VAL A 462 3.15 -18.20 24.91
CA VAL A 462 4.15 -17.12 24.80
C VAL A 462 3.76 -16.13 23.74
N LEU A 463 3.57 -14.88 24.14
CA LEU A 463 3.43 -13.73 23.28
C LEU A 463 4.83 -13.09 23.11
N LEU A 464 5.54 -13.43 22.05
CA LEU A 464 6.84 -12.83 21.71
C LEU A 464 6.60 -11.70 20.69
N VAL A 465 6.70 -10.49 21.16
CA VAL A 465 6.52 -9.25 20.41
C VAL A 465 7.84 -8.85 19.77
N ASP A 466 7.82 -8.48 18.49
CA ASP A 466 8.85 -7.65 17.88
C ASP A 466 8.53 -6.19 18.20
N GLY A 467 9.37 -5.52 18.98
CA GLY A 467 9.15 -4.14 19.37
C GLY A 467 9.06 -3.17 18.18
N HIS A 468 9.74 -3.51 17.08
CA HIS A 468 9.70 -2.80 15.80
C HIS A 468 9.85 -1.28 15.98
N ASN A 469 10.88 -0.86 16.72
CA ASN A 469 10.97 0.45 17.36
C ASN A 469 12.27 1.22 17.05
N CYS A 470 13.05 0.78 16.05
CA CYS A 470 14.25 1.46 15.61
C CYS A 470 14.63 1.08 14.17
N HIS A 471 14.38 1.94 13.20
CA HIS A 471 14.76 1.72 11.81
C HIS A 471 15.36 2.98 11.18
N ALA A 472 16.53 2.85 10.53
CA ALA A 472 17.25 3.97 9.92
C ALA A 472 16.71 4.41 8.55
N GLY A 473 15.62 3.80 8.10
CA GLY A 473 15.02 4.04 6.78
C GLY A 473 15.75 3.28 5.66
N LEU A 474 15.10 3.23 4.51
CA LEU A 474 15.56 2.47 3.33
C LEU A 474 16.97 2.78 2.86
N SER A 475 17.46 3.99 3.10
CA SER A 475 18.80 4.43 2.71
C SER A 475 19.84 4.25 3.81
N GLY A 476 19.44 4.05 5.06
CA GLY A 476 20.31 3.98 6.24
C GLY A 476 20.45 2.60 6.85
N ALA A 477 19.52 1.68 6.56
CA ALA A 477 19.45 0.36 7.21
C ALA A 477 20.43 -0.70 6.67
N GLY A 478 21.20 -0.38 5.62
CA GLY A 478 22.12 -1.33 4.99
C GLY A 478 21.46 -2.20 3.92
N PRO A 479 22.20 -3.18 3.37
CA PRO A 479 21.74 -3.97 2.22
C PRO A 479 20.63 -4.98 2.57
N ASP A 480 20.55 -5.43 3.81
CA ASP A 480 19.55 -6.36 4.33
C ASP A 480 18.34 -5.68 4.98
N LEU A 481 18.30 -4.34 4.95
CA LEU A 481 17.26 -3.50 5.56
C LEU A 481 17.08 -3.72 7.08
N GLY A 482 17.96 -4.49 7.72
CA GLY A 482 17.88 -4.80 9.15
C GLY A 482 17.01 -6.02 9.48
N HIS A 483 16.60 -6.82 8.49
CA HIS A 483 15.86 -8.06 8.73
C HIS A 483 16.65 -9.05 9.59
N VAL A 484 15.96 -9.69 10.54
CA VAL A 484 16.54 -10.71 11.41
C VAL A 484 16.18 -12.08 10.84
N THR A 485 17.07 -12.62 10.00
CA THR A 485 16.85 -13.86 9.26
C THR A 485 17.47 -15.08 9.96
N PRO A 486 16.97 -16.31 9.69
CA PRO A 486 17.54 -17.54 10.23
C PRO A 486 19.03 -17.68 9.95
N GLY A 487 19.83 -17.98 11.00
CA GLY A 487 21.27 -18.15 10.92
C GLY A 487 22.07 -16.84 10.94
N SER A 488 21.43 -15.69 11.00
CA SER A 488 22.11 -14.42 11.25
C SER A 488 22.60 -14.33 12.69
N LYS A 489 23.63 -13.50 12.95
CA LYS A 489 24.10 -13.27 14.35
C LYS A 489 22.96 -12.80 15.24
N ARG A 490 22.13 -11.87 14.76
CA ARG A 490 20.99 -11.32 15.49
C ARG A 490 19.95 -12.38 15.87
N SER A 491 19.73 -13.41 15.03
CA SER A 491 18.81 -14.49 15.40
C SER A 491 19.33 -15.29 16.60
N TYR A 492 20.62 -15.52 16.69
CA TYR A 492 21.22 -16.17 17.87
C TYR A 492 21.18 -15.27 19.09
N ASP A 493 21.48 -13.97 18.95
CA ASP A 493 21.36 -13.00 20.05
C ASP A 493 19.91 -12.98 20.60
N LEU A 494 18.90 -13.09 19.72
CA LEU A 494 17.49 -13.18 20.13
C LEU A 494 17.16 -14.50 20.83
N TYR A 495 17.71 -15.63 20.36
CA TYR A 495 17.52 -16.93 21.04
C TYR A 495 18.12 -16.93 22.45
N ASP A 496 19.33 -16.40 22.59
CA ASP A 496 20.01 -16.30 23.89
C ASP A 496 19.24 -15.36 24.85
N ALA A 497 18.74 -14.22 24.32
CA ALA A 497 17.89 -13.31 25.10
C ALA A 497 16.59 -14.00 25.55
N ALA A 498 15.93 -14.73 24.64
CA ALA A 498 14.67 -15.41 24.93
C ALA A 498 14.83 -16.53 25.96
N GLY A 499 15.83 -17.39 25.82
CA GLY A 499 16.11 -18.45 26.77
C GLY A 499 16.42 -17.89 28.17
N THR A 500 17.33 -16.91 28.24
CA THR A 500 17.69 -16.26 29.53
C THR A 500 16.47 -15.53 30.14
N ALA A 501 15.66 -14.86 29.36
CA ALA A 501 14.46 -14.18 29.85
C ALA A 501 13.41 -15.17 30.35
N GLY A 502 13.22 -16.30 29.66
CA GLY A 502 12.31 -17.36 30.08
C GLY A 502 12.72 -17.97 31.44
N GLU A 503 14.01 -18.29 31.65
CA GLU A 503 14.55 -18.78 32.92
C GLU A 503 14.40 -17.72 34.03
N ALA A 504 14.80 -16.48 33.75
CA ALA A 504 14.69 -15.38 34.71
C ALA A 504 13.25 -15.09 35.13
N ALA A 505 12.30 -15.10 34.18
CA ALA A 505 10.89 -14.92 34.47
C ALA A 505 10.27 -16.09 35.26
N ALA A 506 10.79 -17.31 35.07
CA ALA A 506 10.33 -18.47 35.85
C ALA A 506 10.77 -18.39 37.31
N GLU A 507 11.98 -17.85 37.59
CA GLU A 507 12.57 -17.69 38.89
C GLU A 507 12.17 -16.40 39.63
N ALA A 508 11.57 -15.44 38.89
CA ALA A 508 11.21 -14.13 39.41
C ALA A 508 10.15 -14.20 40.52
N ASP A 509 10.20 -13.23 41.44
CA ASP A 509 9.24 -13.10 42.54
C ASP A 509 7.80 -12.99 41.96
N ARG A 510 6.86 -13.72 42.59
CA ARG A 510 5.47 -13.76 42.24
C ARG A 510 4.60 -12.92 43.15
N GLY A 511 3.53 -12.39 42.62
CA GLY A 511 2.52 -11.64 43.36
C GLY A 511 1.22 -11.53 42.62
N ARG A 512 0.25 -10.85 43.22
CA ARG A 512 -0.99 -10.51 42.54
C ARG A 512 -0.74 -9.48 41.43
N THR A 513 -1.39 -9.66 40.32
CA THR A 513 -1.29 -8.74 39.17
C THR A 513 -2.29 -7.60 39.31
N GLU A 514 -1.80 -6.39 39.19
CA GLU A 514 -2.60 -5.19 38.93
C GLU A 514 -2.30 -4.70 37.52
N LEU A 515 -3.31 -4.15 36.85
CA LEU A 515 -3.21 -3.52 35.53
C LEU A 515 -3.91 -2.17 35.54
N GLY A 516 -3.26 -1.18 34.95
CA GLY A 516 -3.87 0.07 34.56
C GLY A 516 -3.63 0.35 33.07
N VAL A 517 -4.56 1.01 32.41
CA VAL A 517 -4.50 1.28 30.99
C VAL A 517 -4.97 2.68 30.64
N ALA A 518 -4.35 3.28 29.63
CA ALA A 518 -4.76 4.56 29.06
C ALA A 518 -4.58 4.54 27.54
N TRP A 519 -5.37 5.34 26.84
CA TRP A 519 -5.36 5.42 25.40
C TRP A 519 -5.77 6.80 24.91
N ASP A 520 -5.09 7.26 23.85
CA ASP A 520 -5.43 8.47 23.09
C ASP A 520 -5.37 8.16 21.59
N PRO A 521 -6.45 8.37 20.81
CA PRO A 521 -6.44 8.19 19.36
C PRO A 521 -5.53 9.21 18.64
N THR A 522 -5.13 10.27 19.33
CA THR A 522 -4.34 11.42 18.89
C THR A 522 -5.00 12.23 17.76
N GLU A 523 -4.45 13.41 17.47
CA GLU A 523 -4.87 14.24 16.32
C GLU A 523 -4.01 13.98 15.07
N TRP A 524 -2.94 13.21 15.19
CA TRP A 524 -2.05 12.89 14.07
C TRP A 524 -2.73 11.92 13.09
N THR A 525 -2.30 12.02 11.85
CA THR A 525 -2.88 11.28 10.72
C THR A 525 -1.95 10.17 10.23
N PRO A 526 -2.45 9.20 9.46
CA PRO A 526 -1.61 8.19 8.81
C PRO A 526 -0.52 8.80 7.91
N GLU A 527 -0.77 9.94 7.28
CA GLU A 527 0.22 10.66 6.49
C GLU A 527 1.38 11.18 7.34
N GLU A 528 1.15 11.45 8.61
CA GLU A 528 2.14 11.89 9.61
C GLU A 528 2.81 10.73 10.34
N GLY A 529 2.43 9.47 10.04
CA GLY A 529 3.04 8.26 10.56
C GLY A 529 2.34 7.65 11.78
N ILE A 530 1.17 8.16 12.19
CA ILE A 530 0.34 7.60 13.27
C ILE A 530 -0.96 7.08 12.71
N GLY A 531 -1.23 5.80 12.98
CA GLY A 531 -2.46 5.13 12.58
C GLY A 531 -3.66 5.46 13.49
N PRO A 532 -4.86 4.98 13.13
CA PRO A 532 -6.10 5.35 13.83
C PRO A 532 -6.22 4.83 15.27
N LEU A 533 -5.35 3.93 15.71
CA LEU A 533 -5.32 3.48 17.11
C LEU A 533 -4.55 4.44 18.04
N GLY A 534 -3.78 5.37 17.50
CA GLY A 534 -3.05 6.36 18.27
C GLY A 534 -1.99 5.76 19.18
N VAL A 535 -1.98 6.16 20.45
CA VAL A 535 -1.06 5.70 21.50
C VAL A 535 -1.82 4.98 22.60
N ARG A 536 -1.29 3.84 23.05
CA ARG A 536 -1.85 3.00 24.12
C ARG A 536 -0.77 2.70 25.13
N VAL A 537 -1.12 2.75 26.41
CA VAL A 537 -0.20 2.44 27.50
C VAL A 537 -0.87 1.45 28.44
N ALA A 538 -0.14 0.40 28.81
CA ALA A 538 -0.50 -0.54 29.85
C ALA A 538 0.59 -0.52 30.93
N VAL A 539 0.21 -0.36 32.18
CA VAL A 539 1.11 -0.46 33.33
C VAL A 539 0.69 -1.67 34.15
N THR A 540 1.63 -2.58 34.38
CA THR A 540 1.44 -3.72 35.26
C THR A 540 2.15 -3.46 36.59
N ARG A 541 1.61 -3.97 37.71
CA ARG A 541 2.27 -4.03 39.02
C ARG A 541 2.15 -5.42 39.57
N VAL A 542 3.29 -6.01 39.97
CA VAL A 542 3.37 -7.29 40.62
C VAL A 542 4.38 -7.20 41.79
N ALA A 543 3.98 -7.61 42.99
CA ALA A 543 4.83 -7.54 44.20
C ALA A 543 5.43 -6.13 44.43
N GLY A 544 4.77 -5.07 44.00
CA GLY A 544 5.23 -3.68 44.14
C GLY A 544 6.19 -3.21 43.04
N VAL A 545 6.57 -4.07 42.09
CA VAL A 545 7.40 -3.71 40.92
C VAL A 545 6.49 -3.42 39.71
N GLU A 546 6.75 -2.31 39.02
CA GLU A 546 5.95 -1.84 37.91
C GLU A 546 6.68 -2.04 36.56
N ALA A 547 5.90 -2.36 35.51
CA ALA A 547 6.35 -2.31 34.12
C ALA A 547 5.36 -1.53 33.25
N ALA A 548 5.86 -0.74 32.32
CA ALA A 548 5.06 0.00 31.35
C ALA A 548 5.31 -0.52 29.92
N TYR A 549 4.22 -0.80 29.22
CA TYR A 549 4.18 -1.23 27.84
C TYR A 549 3.49 -0.15 27.02
N VAL A 550 4.24 0.56 26.17
CA VAL A 550 3.73 1.61 25.29
C VAL A 550 3.58 1.05 23.89
N LEU A 551 2.39 1.17 23.31
CA LEU A 551 2.11 0.75 21.95
C LEU A 551 1.71 1.97 21.12
N ILE A 552 2.45 2.22 20.04
CA ILE A 552 2.18 3.31 19.09
C ILE A 552 1.69 2.69 17.78
N ASP A 553 0.52 3.15 17.32
CA ASP A 553 -0.04 2.69 16.06
C ASP A 553 0.70 3.35 14.89
N GLY A 554 1.62 2.67 14.32
CA GLY A 554 2.46 3.16 13.22
C GLY A 554 3.35 2.06 12.69
N ASN A 555 4.11 2.39 11.67
CA ASN A 555 5.17 1.53 11.19
C ASN A 555 6.35 1.58 12.18
N ASN A 556 7.54 1.22 11.79
CA ASN A 556 8.74 1.31 12.61
C ASN A 556 9.00 2.76 13.12
N MET A 557 10.01 2.96 13.92
CA MET A 557 10.33 4.22 14.60
C MET A 557 11.68 4.77 14.16
N VAL A 558 11.83 6.10 14.09
CA VAL A 558 13.13 6.73 13.80
C VAL A 558 14.15 6.45 14.90
N PRO A 559 15.45 6.27 14.56
CA PRO A 559 16.49 6.03 15.55
C PRO A 559 16.55 7.14 16.62
N GLY A 560 16.66 6.72 17.90
CA GLY A 560 16.75 7.62 19.05
C GLY A 560 15.41 7.86 19.75
N LEU A 561 14.29 7.94 19.02
CA LEU A 561 12.99 8.27 19.60
C LEU A 561 12.53 7.29 20.70
N ARG A 562 12.81 5.98 20.53
CA ARG A 562 12.55 5.00 21.61
C ARG A 562 13.21 5.42 22.93
N GLY A 563 14.48 5.86 22.88
CA GLY A 563 15.21 6.29 24.07
C GLY A 563 14.57 7.48 24.76
N ASP A 564 14.09 8.45 23.98
CA ASP A 564 13.40 9.64 24.47
C ASP A 564 12.07 9.29 25.14
N LEU A 565 11.28 8.38 24.52
CA LEU A 565 10.02 7.88 25.06
C LEU A 565 10.21 7.07 26.36
N LEU A 566 11.22 6.18 26.43
CA LEU A 566 11.56 5.46 27.65
C LEU A 566 11.91 6.43 28.79
N SER A 567 12.67 7.49 28.49
CA SER A 567 13.05 8.51 29.45
C SER A 567 11.84 9.31 29.94
N ALA A 568 10.95 9.70 29.01
CA ALA A 568 9.74 10.43 29.35
C ALA A 568 8.82 9.67 30.30
N VAL A 569 8.64 8.35 30.09
CA VAL A 569 7.83 7.49 30.97
C VAL A 569 8.49 7.35 32.34
N ARG A 570 9.80 7.03 32.40
CA ARG A 570 10.55 6.87 33.64
C ARG A 570 10.54 8.14 34.52
N GLU A 571 10.76 9.28 33.90
CA GLU A 571 10.73 10.58 34.60
C GLU A 571 9.36 10.91 35.20
N ALA A 572 8.29 10.58 34.48
CA ALA A 572 6.93 10.90 34.91
C ALA A 572 6.40 9.95 35.99
N THR A 573 6.70 8.66 35.87
CA THR A 573 6.10 7.61 36.69
C THR A 573 7.03 6.97 37.71
N GLY A 574 8.32 7.04 37.48
CA GLY A 574 9.33 6.30 38.27
C GLY A 574 9.37 4.80 37.98
N VAL A 575 8.73 4.33 36.90
CA VAL A 575 8.74 2.93 36.46
C VAL A 575 10.07 2.61 35.81
N ASP A 576 10.78 1.58 36.30
CA ASP A 576 12.09 1.20 35.77
C ASP A 576 12.03 0.31 34.53
N HIS A 577 11.03 -0.56 34.46
CA HIS A 577 10.83 -1.49 33.36
C HIS A 577 9.87 -0.90 32.34
N VAL A 578 10.39 -0.36 31.25
CA VAL A 578 9.59 0.31 30.20
C VAL A 578 10.01 -0.21 28.83
N GLU A 579 9.05 -0.56 27.99
CA GLU A 579 9.30 -0.85 26.59
C GLU A 579 8.27 -0.18 25.69
N VAL A 580 8.73 0.24 24.51
CA VAL A 580 7.91 0.88 23.47
C VAL A 580 7.84 -0.06 22.27
N MET A 581 6.64 -0.26 21.76
CA MET A 581 6.33 -1.12 20.62
C MET A 581 5.58 -0.33 19.56
N THR A 582 5.65 -0.78 18.32
CA THR A 582 4.74 -0.35 17.26
C THR A 582 3.83 -1.49 16.82
N THR A 583 2.77 -1.14 16.10
CA THR A 583 1.85 -2.12 15.50
C THR A 583 2.32 -2.58 14.12
N ASP A 584 3.33 -1.96 13.54
CA ASP A 584 3.72 -2.05 12.12
C ASP A 584 2.54 -1.80 11.16
N ASN A 585 1.67 -0.85 11.49
CA ASN A 585 0.48 -0.57 10.70
C ASN A 585 0.82 0.01 9.32
N HIS A 586 0.54 -0.73 8.26
CA HIS A 586 0.79 -0.32 6.88
C HIS A 586 -0.21 0.69 6.31
N VAL A 587 -1.25 1.05 7.03
CA VAL A 587 -2.15 2.16 6.66
C VAL A 587 -1.38 3.48 6.56
N VAL A 588 -0.34 3.67 7.39
CA VAL A 588 0.53 4.86 7.35
C VAL A 588 1.41 4.90 6.10
N ASN A 589 1.62 3.77 5.43
CA ASN A 589 2.46 3.65 4.23
C ASN A 589 1.69 3.89 2.91
N ARG A 590 0.49 4.46 2.96
CA ARG A 590 -0.36 4.71 1.78
C ARG A 590 0.28 5.68 0.78
N THR A 591 0.99 6.70 1.26
CA THR A 591 1.60 7.75 0.42
C THR A 591 3.12 7.67 0.33
N ARG A 592 3.76 7.06 1.31
CA ARG A 592 5.20 6.81 1.41
C ARG A 592 5.41 5.34 1.75
N ALA A 593 6.44 4.74 1.21
CA ALA A 593 6.76 3.33 1.47
C ALA A 593 7.44 3.10 2.83
N ASP A 594 7.94 4.16 3.45
CA ASP A 594 8.67 4.15 4.71
C ASP A 594 8.24 5.44 5.45
N ASN A 595 7.17 5.34 6.23
CA ASN A 595 6.59 6.43 7.00
C ASN A 595 6.66 6.06 8.49
N ARG A 596 7.82 6.28 9.07
CA ARG A 596 8.14 5.90 10.44
C ARG A 596 7.61 6.89 11.46
N VAL A 597 7.27 6.38 12.63
CA VAL A 597 6.92 7.20 13.79
C VAL A 597 8.07 8.16 14.11
N GLY A 598 7.79 9.44 14.24
CA GLY A 598 8.77 10.48 14.54
C GLY A 598 9.46 11.11 13.32
N GLU A 599 9.09 10.71 12.08
CA GLU A 599 9.67 11.33 10.88
C GLU A 599 9.01 12.67 10.52
N GLU A 600 7.68 12.75 10.66
CA GLU A 600 6.90 13.93 10.29
C GLU A 600 6.28 14.65 11.51
N ILE A 601 6.20 13.99 12.66
CA ILE A 601 5.65 14.56 13.90
C ILE A 601 6.74 15.07 14.82
N ASP A 602 6.37 16.03 15.68
CA ASP A 602 7.25 16.54 16.73
C ASP A 602 7.47 15.46 17.81
N ALA A 603 8.71 15.05 17.99
CA ALA A 603 9.10 14.06 18.99
C ALA A 603 8.77 14.50 20.42
N ASP A 604 8.94 15.79 20.74
CA ASP A 604 8.63 16.33 22.08
C ASP A 604 7.13 16.27 22.37
N ALA A 605 6.28 16.53 21.36
CA ALA A 605 4.83 16.40 21.49
C ALA A 605 4.39 14.95 21.70
N LEU A 606 5.02 14.00 21.00
CA LEU A 606 4.75 12.58 21.21
C LEU A 606 5.21 12.12 22.60
N CYS A 607 6.39 12.54 23.06
CA CYS A 607 6.88 12.27 24.41
C CYS A 607 5.92 12.80 25.48
N GLU A 608 5.35 13.98 25.29
CA GLU A 608 4.37 14.55 26.24
C GLU A 608 3.07 13.76 26.26
N THR A 609 2.56 13.33 25.09
CA THR A 609 1.38 12.46 25.01
C THR A 609 1.61 11.13 25.73
N VAL A 610 2.75 10.47 25.46
CA VAL A 610 3.10 9.19 26.11
C VAL A 610 3.29 9.38 27.61
N ARG A 611 3.91 10.49 28.04
CA ARG A 611 4.09 10.84 29.44
C ARG A 611 2.75 10.95 30.18
N SER A 612 1.81 11.71 29.61
CA SER A 612 0.46 11.86 30.18
C SER A 612 -0.25 10.53 30.31
N LEU A 613 -0.25 9.73 29.23
CA LEU A 613 -0.91 8.42 29.22
C LEU A 613 -0.25 7.43 30.20
N ALA A 614 1.06 7.50 30.40
CA ALA A 614 1.74 6.64 31.39
C ALA A 614 1.33 6.98 32.83
N VAL A 615 1.13 8.26 33.15
CA VAL A 615 0.60 8.69 34.44
C VAL A 615 -0.85 8.23 34.61
N ASP A 616 -1.70 8.45 33.59
CA ASP A 616 -3.12 8.04 33.62
C ASP A 616 -3.24 6.52 33.77
N ALA A 617 -2.45 5.74 33.04
CA ALA A 617 -2.44 4.28 33.14
C ALA A 617 -1.97 3.81 34.52
N ARG A 618 -0.98 4.49 35.11
CA ARG A 618 -0.52 4.17 36.47
C ARG A 618 -1.56 4.48 37.53
N ASP A 619 -2.30 5.58 37.37
CA ASP A 619 -3.37 5.97 38.29
C ASP A 619 -4.60 5.06 38.17
N ASP A 620 -4.76 4.38 37.01
CA ASP A 620 -5.82 3.41 36.72
C ASP A 620 -5.51 1.98 37.21
N LEU A 621 -4.40 1.75 37.94
CA LEU A 621 -4.00 0.44 38.43
C LEU A 621 -5.04 -0.17 39.40
N GLU A 622 -5.53 -1.35 39.04
CA GLU A 622 -6.44 -2.14 39.88
C GLU A 622 -6.14 -3.65 39.75
N PRO A 623 -6.54 -4.47 40.74
CA PRO A 623 -6.36 -5.91 40.71
C PRO A 623 -7.12 -6.55 39.53
N VAL A 624 -6.42 -7.44 38.80
CA VAL A 624 -6.97 -8.15 37.64
C VAL A 624 -6.73 -9.66 37.74
N ALA A 625 -7.52 -10.41 36.99
CA ALA A 625 -7.24 -11.78 36.61
C ALA A 625 -6.76 -11.82 35.15
N VAL A 626 -5.81 -12.68 34.86
CA VAL A 626 -5.17 -12.80 33.55
C VAL A 626 -5.31 -14.23 33.05
N ALA A 627 -5.61 -14.37 31.74
CA ALA A 627 -5.58 -15.64 31.05
C ALA A 627 -4.87 -15.49 29.72
N GLY A 628 -4.05 -16.46 29.37
CA GLY A 628 -3.43 -16.57 28.05
C GLY A 628 -3.95 -17.78 27.29
N GLY A 629 -3.78 -17.76 25.98
CA GLY A 629 -4.07 -18.88 25.12
C GLY A 629 -3.48 -18.68 23.73
N THR A 630 -3.18 -19.77 23.06
CA THR A 630 -2.71 -19.78 21.68
C THR A 630 -3.51 -20.78 20.85
N GLU A 631 -4.11 -20.30 19.77
CA GLU A 631 -4.81 -21.14 18.81
C GLU A 631 -4.11 -21.06 17.45
N ARG A 632 -4.21 -22.12 16.64
CA ARG A 632 -3.67 -22.14 15.29
C ARG A 632 -4.79 -21.96 14.29
N THR A 633 -4.55 -21.12 13.29
CA THR A 633 -5.47 -20.96 12.16
C THR A 633 -4.75 -21.11 10.84
N THR A 634 -5.49 -21.53 9.81
CA THR A 634 -4.99 -21.59 8.44
C THR A 634 -5.45 -20.32 7.73
N VAL A 635 -4.51 -19.62 7.14
CA VAL A 635 -4.73 -18.39 6.37
C VAL A 635 -3.96 -18.45 5.06
N THR A 636 -4.36 -17.64 4.09
CA THR A 636 -3.63 -17.47 2.84
C THR A 636 -2.73 -16.23 2.96
N VAL A 637 -1.42 -16.46 2.81
CA VAL A 637 -0.38 -15.43 2.87
C VAL A 637 0.36 -15.34 1.54
N PHE A 638 1.20 -14.32 1.35
CA PHE A 638 2.04 -14.24 0.15
C PHE A 638 2.97 -15.44 0.01
N GLY A 639 3.60 -15.85 1.10
CA GLY A 639 4.51 -17.00 1.14
C GLY A 639 5.95 -16.65 0.76
N ASN A 640 6.84 -17.62 1.01
CA ASN A 640 8.28 -17.46 0.95
C ASN A 640 8.77 -16.86 -0.36
N ASP A 641 9.59 -15.82 -0.27
CA ASP A 641 10.29 -15.11 -1.36
C ASP A 641 9.36 -14.48 -2.42
N ARG A 642 8.04 -14.57 -2.26
CA ARG A 642 7.10 -14.06 -3.27
C ARG A 642 7.01 -12.55 -3.24
N THR A 643 7.08 -11.94 -2.08
CA THR A 643 7.10 -10.48 -1.93
C THR A 643 8.35 -9.89 -2.58
N GLU A 644 9.53 -10.45 -2.31
CA GLU A 644 10.78 -10.03 -2.95
C GLU A 644 10.80 -10.34 -4.46
N THR A 645 10.31 -11.51 -4.86
CA THR A 645 10.19 -11.89 -6.28
C THR A 645 9.26 -10.93 -7.02
N LEU A 646 8.09 -10.60 -6.44
CA LEU A 646 7.15 -9.65 -7.01
C LEU A 646 7.79 -8.25 -7.17
N ALA A 647 8.47 -7.76 -6.13
CA ALA A 647 9.16 -6.49 -6.16
C ALA A 647 10.29 -6.45 -7.19
N THR A 648 11.11 -7.51 -7.25
CA THR A 648 12.18 -7.65 -8.23
C THR A 648 11.65 -7.70 -9.66
N GLN A 649 10.59 -8.47 -9.92
CA GLN A 649 9.93 -8.53 -11.22
C GLN A 649 9.28 -7.20 -11.59
N ALA A 650 8.66 -6.48 -10.64
CA ALA A 650 8.09 -5.16 -10.88
C ALA A 650 9.20 -4.14 -11.27
N ASN A 651 10.33 -4.13 -10.55
CA ASN A 651 11.49 -3.29 -10.88
C ASN A 651 12.10 -3.64 -12.25
N ALA A 652 12.24 -4.93 -12.54
CA ALA A 652 12.72 -5.39 -13.83
C ALA A 652 11.75 -5.00 -14.97
N ALA A 653 10.44 -5.11 -14.74
CA ALA A 653 9.42 -4.69 -15.70
C ALA A 653 9.45 -3.18 -15.94
N LEU A 654 9.66 -2.35 -14.91
CA LEU A 654 9.79 -0.90 -15.04
C LEU A 654 11.05 -0.51 -15.80
N SER A 655 12.21 -1.05 -15.44
CA SER A 655 13.50 -0.68 -16.03
C SER A 655 13.69 -1.27 -17.43
N LEU A 656 13.48 -2.57 -17.61
CA LEU A 656 13.54 -3.24 -18.90
C LEU A 656 12.39 -2.83 -19.80
N GLY A 657 11.19 -2.61 -19.24
CA GLY A 657 10.04 -2.13 -19.97
C GLY A 657 10.27 -0.78 -20.60
N ALA A 658 10.86 0.17 -19.86
CA ALA A 658 11.21 1.50 -20.39
C ALA A 658 12.28 1.39 -21.50
N ALA A 659 13.32 0.60 -21.29
CA ALA A 659 14.37 0.39 -22.30
C ALA A 659 13.83 -0.31 -23.56
N LEU A 660 12.99 -1.33 -23.37
CA LEU A 660 12.35 -2.06 -24.48
C LEU A 660 11.35 -1.17 -25.23
N ALA A 661 10.54 -0.37 -24.52
CA ALA A 661 9.64 0.60 -25.14
C ALA A 661 10.42 1.61 -25.99
N ALA A 662 11.54 2.14 -25.47
CA ALA A 662 12.41 3.03 -26.24
C ALA A 662 12.99 2.33 -27.47
N ALA A 663 13.49 1.11 -27.33
CA ALA A 663 14.05 0.33 -28.45
C ALA A 663 13.00 0.00 -29.51
N VAL A 664 11.80 -0.44 -29.12
CA VAL A 664 10.69 -0.73 -30.03
C VAL A 664 10.21 0.55 -30.72
N THR A 665 10.14 1.67 -30.00
CA THR A 665 9.77 2.97 -30.58
C THR A 665 10.81 3.43 -31.61
N LEU A 666 12.11 3.36 -31.27
CA LEU A 666 13.20 3.71 -32.19
C LEU A 666 13.21 2.79 -33.42
N PHE A 667 13.02 1.49 -33.25
CA PHE A 667 12.90 0.55 -34.37
C PHE A 667 11.70 0.87 -35.25
N ALA A 668 10.52 1.10 -34.67
CA ALA A 668 9.31 1.45 -35.41
C ALA A 668 9.47 2.79 -36.14
N MET A 669 10.11 3.79 -35.49
CA MET A 669 10.44 5.06 -36.16
C MET A 669 11.42 4.86 -37.31
N SER A 670 12.47 4.04 -37.16
CA SER A 670 13.43 3.73 -38.21
C SER A 670 12.76 3.05 -39.41
N VAL A 671 11.88 2.08 -39.16
CA VAL A 671 11.09 1.42 -40.21
C VAL A 671 10.12 2.42 -40.86
N SER A 672 9.51 3.30 -40.08
CA SER A 672 8.62 4.36 -40.61
C SER A 672 9.36 5.32 -41.55
N VAL A 673 10.56 5.74 -41.16
CA VAL A 673 11.44 6.57 -42.00
C VAL A 673 11.86 5.81 -43.25
N LEU A 674 12.22 4.53 -43.13
CA LEU A 674 12.58 3.71 -44.29
C LEU A 674 11.42 3.54 -45.27
N LEU A 675 10.21 3.26 -44.79
CA LEU A 675 8.98 3.17 -45.59
C LEU A 675 8.70 4.49 -46.28
N PHE A 676 8.90 5.62 -45.60
CA PHE A 676 8.76 6.95 -46.16
C PHE A 676 9.70 7.18 -47.35
N PHE A 677 10.97 6.74 -47.28
CA PHE A 677 11.91 6.87 -48.40
C PHE A 677 11.68 5.88 -49.56
N LEU A 678 10.88 4.84 -49.32
CA LEU A 678 10.53 3.83 -50.33
C LEU A 678 9.20 4.17 -51.09
N THR A 679 8.35 5.01 -50.51
CA THR A 679 7.11 5.53 -51.09
C THR A 679 7.28 6.95 -51.61
#